data_9e3a63241616ea9063fa3a4bd4e8d6c7
#
_entry.id   9e3a63241616ea9063fa3a4bd4e8d6c7
#
_cell.length_a   1.000
_cell.length_b   1.000
_cell.length_c   1.000
_cell.angle_alpha   90.00
_cell.angle_beta   90.00
_cell.angle_gamma   90.00
#
_symmetry.space_group_name_H-M   'P 1'
#
loop_
_entity.id
_entity.type
_entity.pdbx_description
1 polymer ?
#
loop_
_entity_poly.entity_id
_entity_poly.type
_entity_poly.pdbx_seq_one_letter_code
_entity_poly.pdbx_strand_id
1 'polypeptide(L)'
;MERWYSMVHLHMRSSYSLLESPIRLESMILHQKQLGYNHVCLTDHNVMYGTMEFYQLCKKHNVHAIIGLEVDSIYNEEPFHFILLAKNDMGLQNLYKLSSIIKENVSFDEVIKYAKDCVVLTSSDGKDTFSAYIEHQDLEKLSAFVELCKNSFSDFYVSISMNDSGKKRVDNKILKQLDCKCVALSRILYEKSEDVKSLQALRAIAKQTSIENQGLDVQFQRYLRSPQEMEALYDERDLLATEQIARMCNVQMAFQKSKLPVFENKLHIDSSDYLVKLCKKGLEKRLNGNLDAVYMNRLEYELSIIINMGFTDYFLIVWDFIRYARSKDIFVGPGRGSAAGSLVAYCLGITHIDPIQNNLLFERFLNPSRISMPDIDTDFPDDRRDEVIRYVRKLYGQDHVSHIVTFNTLQARQAIRDVGRVMNIPARIVDELSKMLKNTPKITLMQAYNENALFRKRIQLDQKLIELFQMCVNIEGLPRHTSLHAAGIVLSDQPIVNVCPLVNVDGDIQATQFTAEYLEDLGLIKMDFLGIRNLTTIHEIVTNLKEQKHISLDMMKINLKDAKTYQLLSLGNTLGVFQLESSGITSLLQKIQPNKFEDISVVLALYRPGAMQHIDTYIERKKDPSKVVYPHPLLEPILKETYGIMIYQEQVMQTAQVIGGFSLAQADTLRKAMSKKKLDVMQNLKEQFILGARKNRIKDSVSNEIFSIMEQFAGYGFNKSHSYAYSLVAYQMAYLKANYPLYFYQSLLNSVIGSGIKTSQYIYECKRRNIVVNGCDINHSKAFYTIEQNSIRMPLQVLKGVGKTIYPTIIEHVPYTDLFDFLAKASMYKINESTIRILIDGGALDCFGYNRATLNENLRKLMDYVSIVRIEDPNDLRFDFSIVSRPGIQRIKENPIQKAQKEQYVYGFYVSEHPVQSLRMHKYPNCIPLLNAVNRDGYMNILVRVASFRTHKTKKGDWMCFMSVEDEAGKMDAVIMPRLYEQQKENIQKDRICLIQGKKDRPTSIVVNRIEWIEV
;
A
#
# COMPACT_ATOMS: atom_id res chain seq x y z
N MET A 1 -31.18 -28.32 41.71
CA MET A 1 -30.02 -28.62 40.84
C MET A 1 -30.30 -27.93 39.52
N GLU A 2 -29.68 -26.78 39.31
CA GLU A 2 -29.72 -26.11 37.99
C GLU A 2 -29.02 -27.03 37.01
N ARG A 3 -29.73 -27.54 36.02
CA ARG A 3 -29.15 -28.33 34.92
C ARG A 3 -28.45 -27.35 33.99
N TRP A 4 -27.15 -27.16 34.16
CA TRP A 4 -26.32 -26.44 33.23
C TRP A 4 -26.15 -27.30 31.99
N TYR A 5 -27.04 -27.17 31.00
CA TYR A 5 -26.77 -27.68 29.66
C TYR A 5 -25.79 -26.75 28.99
N SER A 6 -24.64 -27.24 28.57
CA SER A 6 -23.67 -26.43 27.85
C SER A 6 -23.95 -26.48 26.34
N MET A 7 -25.09 -25.90 25.94
CA MET A 7 -25.41 -25.74 24.51
C MET A 7 -24.41 -24.80 23.82
N VAL A 8 -24.34 -24.88 22.49
CA VAL A 8 -23.39 -24.12 21.67
C VAL A 8 -24.05 -23.58 20.40
N HIS A 9 -23.75 -22.36 20.04
CA HIS A 9 -24.06 -21.83 18.71
C HIS A 9 -23.07 -22.39 17.70
N LEU A 10 -23.51 -23.24 16.78
CA LEU A 10 -22.65 -23.94 15.80
C LEU A 10 -22.56 -23.26 14.43
N HIS A 11 -23.26 -22.12 14.23
CA HIS A 11 -23.27 -21.40 12.98
C HIS A 11 -23.14 -19.89 13.21
N MET A 12 -21.94 -19.35 13.00
CA MET A 12 -21.66 -17.97 13.27
C MET A 12 -20.67 -17.42 12.25
N ARG A 13 -21.03 -16.32 11.59
CA ARG A 13 -20.17 -15.58 10.69
C ARG A 13 -19.56 -14.38 11.40
N SER A 14 -18.26 -14.17 11.21
CA SER A 14 -17.58 -12.95 11.66
C SER A 14 -17.49 -11.90 10.55
N SER A 15 -16.88 -10.75 10.87
CA SER A 15 -16.57 -9.71 9.89
C SER A 15 -15.59 -10.16 8.79
N TYR A 16 -14.99 -11.33 8.94
CA TYR A 16 -14.16 -11.96 7.93
C TYR A 16 -14.97 -12.65 6.81
N SER A 17 -16.28 -12.88 7.02
CA SER A 17 -17.26 -13.02 5.94
C SER A 17 -17.58 -11.61 5.42
N LEU A 18 -16.76 -11.13 4.50
CA LEU A 18 -16.64 -9.73 4.12
C LEU A 18 -17.96 -9.08 3.75
N LEU A 19 -18.35 -8.03 4.47
CA LEU A 19 -19.60 -7.28 4.29
C LEU A 19 -20.89 -8.09 4.57
N GLU A 20 -20.77 -9.28 5.18
CA GLU A 20 -21.91 -10.14 5.51
C GLU A 20 -22.21 -10.18 7.01
N SER A 21 -21.28 -9.76 7.86
CA SER A 21 -21.43 -9.70 9.32
C SER A 21 -20.62 -8.56 9.92
N PRO A 22 -21.15 -7.79 10.89
CA PRO A 22 -20.38 -6.81 11.66
C PRO A 22 -19.67 -7.40 12.88
N ILE A 23 -19.74 -8.70 13.14
CA ILE A 23 -19.23 -9.35 14.35
C ILE A 23 -17.71 -9.26 14.42
N ARG A 24 -17.20 -8.70 15.52
CA ARG A 24 -15.77 -8.70 15.87
C ARG A 24 -15.44 -9.90 16.72
N LEU A 25 -14.40 -10.64 16.40
CA LEU A 25 -14.08 -11.91 17.06
C LEU A 25 -13.90 -11.78 18.57
N GLU A 26 -13.11 -10.82 19.05
CA GLU A 26 -12.88 -10.67 20.50
C GLU A 26 -14.16 -10.25 21.26
N SER A 27 -14.95 -9.33 20.68
CA SER A 27 -16.24 -8.91 21.25
C SER A 27 -17.20 -10.09 21.38
N MET A 28 -17.32 -10.87 20.33
CA MET A 28 -18.17 -12.06 20.26
C MET A 28 -17.79 -13.12 21.30
N ILE A 29 -16.50 -13.41 21.45
CA ILE A 29 -16.00 -14.39 22.43
C ILE A 29 -16.33 -13.93 23.86
N LEU A 30 -16.07 -12.66 24.15
CA LEU A 30 -16.35 -12.09 25.47
C LEU A 30 -17.85 -12.06 25.76
N HIS A 31 -18.68 -11.72 24.78
CA HIS A 31 -20.14 -11.71 24.93
C HIS A 31 -20.70 -13.12 25.17
N GLN A 32 -20.25 -14.12 24.42
CA GLN A 32 -20.65 -15.51 24.65
C GLN A 32 -20.23 -16.00 26.03
N LYS A 33 -19.03 -15.68 26.47
CA LYS A 33 -18.54 -16.02 27.81
C LYS A 33 -19.38 -15.35 28.91
N GLN A 34 -19.82 -14.11 28.74
CA GLN A 34 -20.73 -13.41 29.65
C GLN A 34 -22.11 -14.07 29.70
N LEU A 35 -22.59 -14.63 28.61
CA LEU A 35 -23.83 -15.38 28.52
C LEU A 35 -23.71 -16.80 29.10
N GLY A 36 -22.50 -17.24 29.49
CA GLY A 36 -22.28 -18.55 30.09
C GLY A 36 -21.88 -19.66 29.12
N TYR A 37 -21.59 -19.33 27.86
CA TYR A 37 -21.08 -20.30 26.88
C TYR A 37 -19.60 -20.60 27.11
N ASN A 38 -19.23 -21.89 27.17
CA ASN A 38 -17.85 -22.35 27.35
C ASN A 38 -17.20 -22.76 26.00
N HIS A 39 -18.02 -22.97 24.98
CA HIS A 39 -17.63 -23.34 23.63
C HIS A 39 -18.08 -22.24 22.67
N VAL A 40 -17.20 -21.81 21.80
CA VAL A 40 -17.46 -20.78 20.79
C VAL A 40 -17.12 -21.34 19.43
N CYS A 41 -18.01 -21.13 18.45
CA CYS A 41 -17.84 -21.63 17.10
C CYS A 41 -17.62 -20.47 16.11
N LEU A 42 -16.81 -20.69 15.09
CA LEU A 42 -16.64 -19.80 13.95
C LEU A 42 -16.84 -20.61 12.65
N THR A 43 -17.75 -20.14 11.81
CA THR A 43 -18.09 -20.74 10.50
C THR A 43 -18.26 -19.64 9.47
N ASP A 44 -17.16 -19.00 9.11
CA ASP A 44 -17.18 -17.97 8.08
C ASP A 44 -17.55 -18.57 6.71
N HIS A 45 -18.14 -17.75 5.85
CA HIS A 45 -18.74 -18.15 4.58
C HIS A 45 -17.68 -18.29 3.49
N ASN A 46 -17.47 -19.50 3.00
CA ASN A 46 -16.52 -19.87 1.93
C ASN A 46 -15.04 -19.54 2.22
N VAL A 47 -14.72 -18.92 3.34
CA VAL A 47 -13.38 -18.47 3.71
C VAL A 47 -13.04 -18.76 5.16
N MET A 48 -11.74 -18.81 5.48
CA MET A 48 -11.25 -19.07 6.83
C MET A 48 -10.33 -17.95 7.34
N TYR A 49 -10.49 -16.72 6.85
CA TYR A 49 -9.62 -15.58 7.17
C TYR A 49 -9.45 -15.32 8.66
N GLY A 50 -10.53 -15.48 9.45
CA GLY A 50 -10.57 -15.19 10.88
C GLY A 50 -10.08 -16.32 11.78
N THR A 51 -9.78 -17.49 11.23
CA THR A 51 -9.54 -18.71 12.02
C THR A 51 -8.37 -18.59 13.00
N MET A 52 -7.24 -18.02 12.58
CA MET A 52 -6.06 -17.87 13.45
C MET A 52 -6.30 -16.89 14.59
N GLU A 53 -6.86 -15.71 14.28
CA GLU A 53 -7.22 -14.71 15.29
C GLU A 53 -8.24 -15.31 16.29
N PHE A 54 -9.26 -15.98 15.78
CA PHE A 54 -10.27 -16.64 16.59
C PHE A 54 -9.66 -17.66 17.56
N TYR A 55 -8.81 -18.56 17.04
CA TYR A 55 -8.16 -19.59 17.87
C TYR A 55 -7.30 -18.99 18.99
N GLN A 56 -6.48 -18.00 18.64
CA GLN A 56 -5.62 -17.31 19.61
C GLN A 56 -6.44 -16.56 20.68
N LEU A 57 -7.53 -15.91 20.29
CA LEU A 57 -8.44 -15.20 21.20
C LEU A 57 -9.17 -16.18 22.12
N CYS A 58 -9.67 -17.31 21.61
CA CYS A 58 -10.27 -18.35 22.44
C CYS A 58 -9.30 -18.87 23.49
N LYS A 59 -8.06 -19.14 23.11
CA LYS A 59 -7.00 -19.55 24.04
C LYS A 59 -6.71 -18.47 25.09
N LYS A 60 -6.59 -17.21 24.67
CA LYS A 60 -6.39 -16.05 25.56
C LYS A 60 -7.51 -15.91 26.60
N HIS A 61 -8.74 -16.12 26.21
CA HIS A 61 -9.92 -15.96 27.08
C HIS A 61 -10.36 -17.27 27.75
N ASN A 62 -9.61 -18.34 27.55
CA ASN A 62 -9.88 -19.68 28.14
C ASN A 62 -11.30 -20.19 27.82
N VAL A 63 -11.65 -20.20 26.53
CA VAL A 63 -12.86 -20.80 25.98
C VAL A 63 -12.49 -21.82 24.92
N HIS A 64 -13.31 -22.86 24.73
CA HIS A 64 -13.07 -23.88 23.73
C HIS A 64 -13.46 -23.40 22.33
N ALA A 65 -12.52 -23.51 21.37
CA ALA A 65 -12.73 -23.08 19.99
C ALA A 65 -13.26 -24.22 19.12
N ILE A 66 -14.38 -24.01 18.46
CA ILE A 66 -14.90 -24.89 17.40
C ILE A 66 -14.66 -24.18 16.07
N ILE A 67 -13.87 -24.79 15.21
CA ILE A 67 -13.50 -24.23 13.91
C ILE A 67 -14.26 -24.94 12.82
N GLY A 68 -14.95 -24.18 12.00
CA GLY A 68 -15.72 -24.69 10.88
C GLY A 68 -15.67 -23.78 9.66
N LEU A 69 -16.41 -24.18 8.64
CA LEU A 69 -16.54 -23.50 7.37
C LEU A 69 -17.98 -23.67 6.87
N GLU A 70 -18.62 -22.57 6.51
CA GLU A 70 -19.86 -22.60 5.74
C GLU A 70 -19.51 -22.63 4.24
N VAL A 71 -20.13 -23.56 3.50
CA VAL A 71 -19.76 -23.86 2.12
C VAL A 71 -20.96 -23.83 1.20
N ASP A 72 -20.85 -23.08 0.11
CA ASP A 72 -21.80 -23.14 -0.99
C ASP A 72 -21.41 -24.28 -1.94
N SER A 73 -22.34 -25.22 -2.14
CA SER A 73 -22.12 -26.40 -2.97
C SER A 73 -23.18 -26.53 -4.05
N ILE A 74 -22.86 -27.21 -5.16
CA ILE A 74 -23.77 -27.54 -6.24
C ILE A 74 -23.87 -29.07 -6.37
N TYR A 75 -25.10 -29.56 -6.38
CA TYR A 75 -25.44 -30.93 -6.69
C TYR A 75 -26.57 -30.97 -7.71
N ASN A 76 -26.36 -31.66 -8.85
CA ASN A 76 -27.33 -31.71 -9.97
C ASN A 76 -27.80 -30.31 -10.43
N GLU A 77 -26.88 -29.38 -10.57
CA GLU A 77 -27.12 -27.98 -10.93
C GLU A 77 -27.92 -27.15 -9.89
N GLU A 78 -28.28 -27.74 -8.76
CA GLU A 78 -29.01 -27.09 -7.68
C GLU A 78 -28.07 -26.68 -6.52
N PRO A 79 -28.30 -25.50 -5.88
CA PRO A 79 -27.48 -25.03 -4.77
C PRO A 79 -27.83 -25.70 -3.45
N PHE A 80 -26.80 -26.14 -2.71
CA PHE A 80 -26.89 -26.66 -1.35
C PHE A 80 -25.85 -25.99 -0.48
N HIS A 81 -26.23 -25.69 0.76
CA HIS A 81 -25.31 -25.07 1.71
C HIS A 81 -25.04 -26.03 2.87
N PHE A 82 -23.76 -26.20 3.20
CA PHE A 82 -23.30 -27.06 4.29
C PHE A 82 -22.47 -26.27 5.29
N ILE A 83 -22.50 -26.74 6.54
CA ILE A 83 -21.58 -26.29 7.58
C ILE A 83 -20.73 -27.48 7.97
N LEU A 84 -19.42 -27.35 7.82
CA LEU A 84 -18.46 -28.36 8.21
C LEU A 84 -17.70 -27.91 9.44
N LEU A 85 -17.66 -28.74 10.51
CA LEU A 85 -16.94 -28.45 11.74
C LEU A 85 -15.81 -29.46 11.91
N ALA A 86 -14.58 -28.98 12.07
CA ALA A 86 -13.40 -29.83 12.20
C ALA A 86 -13.42 -30.57 13.55
N LYS A 87 -13.34 -31.91 13.55
CA LYS A 87 -13.22 -32.73 14.75
C LYS A 87 -11.80 -32.72 15.34
N ASN A 88 -10.80 -32.61 14.50
CA ASN A 88 -9.38 -32.65 14.85
C ASN A 88 -8.54 -31.86 13.84
N ASP A 89 -7.22 -31.88 13.97
CA ASP A 89 -6.29 -31.18 13.10
C ASP A 89 -6.33 -31.66 11.64
N MET A 90 -6.65 -32.96 11.40
CA MET A 90 -6.85 -33.47 10.04
C MET A 90 -8.11 -32.93 9.40
N GLY A 91 -9.20 -32.81 10.17
CA GLY A 91 -10.42 -32.15 9.73
C GLY A 91 -10.16 -30.67 9.39
N LEU A 92 -9.38 -29.98 10.22
CA LEU A 92 -8.98 -28.59 9.95
C LEU A 92 -8.19 -28.46 8.65
N GLN A 93 -7.22 -29.34 8.39
CA GLN A 93 -6.48 -29.36 7.13
C GLN A 93 -7.39 -29.61 5.92
N ASN A 94 -8.39 -30.47 6.08
CA ASN A 94 -9.36 -30.71 5.02
C ASN A 94 -10.21 -29.46 4.75
N LEU A 95 -10.61 -28.73 5.79
CA LEU A 95 -11.29 -27.42 5.63
C LEU A 95 -10.40 -26.40 4.92
N TYR A 96 -9.09 -26.36 5.22
CA TYR A 96 -8.15 -25.50 4.48
C TYR A 96 -8.12 -25.83 2.99
N LYS A 97 -8.03 -27.12 2.64
CA LYS A 97 -8.06 -27.59 1.25
C LYS A 97 -9.36 -27.24 0.56
N LEU A 98 -10.48 -27.47 1.24
CA LEU A 98 -11.81 -27.17 0.71
C LEU A 98 -11.97 -25.67 0.46
N SER A 99 -11.69 -24.82 1.46
CA SER A 99 -11.76 -23.37 1.32
C SER A 99 -10.83 -22.83 0.21
N SER A 100 -9.70 -23.48 -0.04
CA SER A 100 -8.73 -23.07 -1.06
C SER A 100 -9.16 -23.29 -2.49
N ILE A 101 -10.13 -24.17 -2.72
CA ILE A 101 -10.64 -24.45 -4.07
C ILE A 101 -11.94 -23.71 -4.38
N ILE A 102 -12.61 -23.14 -3.36
CA ILE A 102 -13.86 -22.38 -3.54
C ILE A 102 -13.55 -21.10 -4.35
N LYS A 103 -14.29 -20.90 -5.43
CA LYS A 103 -14.34 -19.62 -6.15
C LYS A 103 -15.64 -18.88 -5.81
N GLU A 104 -16.78 -19.43 -6.18
CA GLU A 104 -18.12 -19.01 -5.77
C GLU A 104 -18.83 -20.17 -5.07
N ASN A 105 -18.66 -21.37 -5.59
CA ASN A 105 -19.18 -22.62 -5.05
C ASN A 105 -18.26 -23.80 -5.41
N VAL A 106 -18.54 -24.98 -4.85
CA VAL A 106 -17.84 -26.23 -5.15
C VAL A 106 -18.84 -27.34 -5.47
N SER A 107 -18.37 -28.40 -6.14
CA SER A 107 -19.21 -29.59 -6.37
C SER A 107 -19.47 -30.34 -5.05
N PHE A 108 -20.57 -31.04 -4.98
CA PHE A 108 -20.88 -31.90 -3.83
C PHE A 108 -19.81 -32.99 -3.61
N ASP A 109 -19.25 -33.54 -4.67
CA ASP A 109 -18.17 -34.51 -4.61
C ASP A 109 -16.90 -33.97 -3.93
N GLU A 110 -16.59 -32.69 -4.15
CA GLU A 110 -15.48 -32.04 -3.44
C GLU A 110 -15.78 -31.84 -1.98
N VAL A 111 -17.04 -31.53 -1.61
CA VAL A 111 -17.45 -31.51 -0.20
C VAL A 111 -17.27 -32.87 0.44
N ILE A 112 -17.73 -33.95 -0.19
CA ILE A 112 -17.55 -35.34 0.29
C ILE A 112 -16.06 -35.66 0.50
N LYS A 113 -15.24 -35.34 -0.48
CA LYS A 113 -13.78 -35.61 -0.46
C LYS A 113 -13.08 -34.98 0.76
N TYR A 114 -13.46 -33.75 1.13
CA TYR A 114 -12.83 -33.00 2.21
C TYR A 114 -13.63 -32.99 3.52
N ALA A 115 -14.79 -33.64 3.59
CA ALA A 115 -15.58 -33.76 4.82
C ALA A 115 -15.05 -34.79 5.82
N LYS A 116 -14.01 -35.56 5.45
CA LYS A 116 -13.40 -36.55 6.36
C LYS A 116 -12.87 -35.85 7.62
N ASP A 117 -13.09 -36.44 8.79
CA ASP A 117 -12.78 -35.86 10.09
C ASP A 117 -13.49 -34.53 10.40
N CYS A 118 -14.64 -34.31 9.77
CA CYS A 118 -15.54 -33.21 10.04
C CYS A 118 -16.92 -33.72 10.46
N VAL A 119 -17.64 -32.89 11.19
CA VAL A 119 -19.10 -33.00 11.37
C VAL A 119 -19.76 -32.14 10.29
N VAL A 120 -20.73 -32.69 9.57
CA VAL A 120 -21.41 -32.00 8.49
C VAL A 120 -22.85 -31.70 8.89
N LEU A 121 -23.25 -30.43 8.78
CA LEU A 121 -24.61 -29.96 9.07
C LEU A 121 -25.19 -29.37 7.79
N THR A 122 -26.51 -29.53 7.61
CA THR A 122 -27.26 -28.73 6.63
C THR A 122 -27.28 -27.27 7.08
N SER A 123 -27.34 -26.32 6.15
CA SER A 123 -27.40 -24.88 6.48
C SER A 123 -28.74 -24.54 7.17
N SER A 124 -28.72 -23.42 7.84
CA SER A 124 -29.91 -22.84 8.49
C SER A 124 -30.43 -21.58 7.79
N ASP A 125 -29.93 -21.28 6.57
CA ASP A 125 -30.24 -19.99 5.93
C ASP A 125 -31.59 -19.94 5.21
N GLY A 126 -32.14 -21.08 4.84
CA GLY A 126 -33.47 -21.19 4.22
C GLY A 126 -33.48 -20.79 2.74
N LYS A 127 -32.35 -20.77 2.05
CA LYS A 127 -32.23 -20.29 0.67
C LYS A 127 -31.72 -21.32 -0.31
N ASP A 128 -31.33 -22.46 0.18
CA ASP A 128 -30.83 -23.56 -0.62
C ASP A 128 -31.95 -24.53 -1.05
N THR A 129 -31.63 -25.44 -1.93
CA THR A 129 -32.55 -26.45 -2.44
C THR A 129 -33.07 -27.36 -1.31
N PHE A 130 -32.26 -27.67 -0.30
CA PHE A 130 -32.68 -28.44 0.84
C PHE A 130 -33.84 -27.74 1.58
N SER A 131 -33.73 -26.45 1.81
CA SER A 131 -34.77 -25.63 2.43
C SER A 131 -36.02 -25.56 1.56
N ALA A 132 -35.86 -25.49 0.23
CA ALA A 132 -36.99 -25.51 -0.69
C ALA A 132 -37.74 -26.85 -0.65
N TYR A 133 -37.08 -27.99 -0.57
CA TYR A 133 -37.73 -29.30 -0.40
C TYR A 133 -38.56 -29.35 0.88
N ILE A 134 -38.06 -28.77 1.96
CA ILE A 134 -38.79 -28.67 3.21
C ILE A 134 -40.04 -27.77 3.04
N GLU A 135 -39.90 -26.59 2.48
CA GLU A 135 -40.98 -25.60 2.29
C GLU A 135 -42.12 -26.15 1.40
N HIS A 136 -41.75 -26.87 0.34
CA HIS A 136 -42.68 -27.49 -0.59
C HIS A 136 -43.20 -28.86 -0.12
N GLN A 137 -42.73 -29.37 1.04
CA GLN A 137 -43.08 -30.68 1.59
C GLN A 137 -42.81 -31.85 0.61
N ASP A 138 -41.75 -31.73 -0.20
CA ASP A 138 -41.31 -32.78 -1.13
C ASP A 138 -40.55 -33.87 -0.36
N LEU A 139 -41.30 -34.77 0.28
CA LEU A 139 -40.76 -35.82 1.12
C LEU A 139 -39.88 -36.81 0.37
N GLU A 140 -40.15 -37.04 -0.90
CA GLU A 140 -39.38 -37.98 -1.73
C GLU A 140 -37.97 -37.45 -1.98
N LYS A 141 -37.85 -36.22 -2.47
CA LYS A 141 -36.55 -35.56 -2.69
C LYS A 141 -35.79 -35.31 -1.40
N LEU A 142 -36.50 -34.89 -0.35
CA LEU A 142 -35.92 -34.67 0.95
C LEU A 142 -35.32 -35.95 1.53
N SER A 143 -36.07 -37.08 1.49
CA SER A 143 -35.63 -38.39 1.97
C SER A 143 -34.43 -38.89 1.16
N ALA A 144 -34.51 -38.79 -0.17
CA ALA A 144 -33.41 -39.18 -1.06
C ALA A 144 -32.12 -38.39 -0.77
N PHE A 145 -32.21 -37.07 -0.59
CA PHE A 145 -31.05 -36.23 -0.31
C PHE A 145 -30.47 -36.50 1.09
N VAL A 146 -31.31 -36.67 2.12
CA VAL A 146 -30.84 -37.04 3.47
C VAL A 146 -30.13 -38.40 3.45
N GLU A 147 -30.67 -39.38 2.72
CA GLU A 147 -30.06 -40.71 2.60
C GLU A 147 -28.71 -40.63 1.85
N LEU A 148 -28.63 -39.83 0.79
CA LEU A 148 -27.39 -39.54 0.09
C LEU A 148 -26.33 -38.98 1.06
N CYS A 149 -26.71 -37.97 1.86
CA CYS A 149 -25.80 -37.36 2.84
C CYS A 149 -25.39 -38.33 3.95
N LYS A 150 -26.32 -39.16 4.48
CA LYS A 150 -25.98 -40.20 5.48
C LYS A 150 -24.95 -41.20 4.94
N ASN A 151 -25.05 -41.57 3.67
CA ASN A 151 -24.16 -42.53 3.04
C ASN A 151 -22.80 -41.87 2.70
N SER A 152 -22.77 -40.53 2.48
CA SER A 152 -21.59 -39.80 2.08
C SER A 152 -20.76 -39.31 3.27
N PHE A 153 -21.41 -38.97 4.42
CA PHE A 153 -20.75 -38.37 5.57
C PHE A 153 -20.86 -39.25 6.81
N SER A 154 -19.75 -39.43 7.52
CA SER A 154 -19.70 -40.25 8.75
C SER A 154 -20.51 -39.66 9.91
N ASP A 155 -20.48 -38.34 10.03
CA ASP A 155 -21.19 -37.58 11.09
C ASP A 155 -22.02 -36.48 10.43
N PHE A 156 -23.23 -36.84 10.03
CA PHE A 156 -24.21 -35.94 9.39
C PHE A 156 -25.34 -35.62 10.31
N TYR A 157 -25.73 -34.32 10.35
CA TYR A 157 -26.88 -33.81 11.12
C TYR A 157 -27.71 -32.88 10.24
N VAL A 158 -29.01 -33.02 10.39
CA VAL A 158 -29.97 -32.11 9.77
C VAL A 158 -30.27 -30.97 10.74
N SER A 159 -30.11 -29.73 10.29
CA SER A 159 -30.32 -28.55 11.12
C SER A 159 -31.80 -28.27 11.32
N ILE A 160 -32.19 -28.01 12.57
CA ILE A 160 -33.48 -27.45 12.95
C ILE A 160 -33.26 -25.94 13.10
N SER A 161 -33.81 -25.13 12.19
CA SER A 161 -33.63 -23.67 12.21
C SER A 161 -34.95 -22.91 12.36
N MET A 162 -34.85 -21.63 12.73
CA MET A 162 -35.95 -20.68 12.72
C MET A 162 -36.09 -20.04 11.36
N ASN A 163 -37.34 -19.73 10.94
CA ASN A 163 -37.55 -18.86 9.79
C ASN A 163 -37.29 -17.37 10.16
N ASP A 164 -37.32 -16.49 9.17
CA ASP A 164 -37.04 -15.05 9.36
C ASP A 164 -38.07 -14.33 10.22
N SER A 165 -39.26 -14.94 10.45
CA SER A 165 -40.25 -14.44 11.37
C SER A 165 -40.03 -14.91 12.83
N GLY A 166 -38.99 -15.70 13.11
CA GLY A 166 -38.65 -16.20 14.43
C GLY A 166 -39.55 -17.36 14.91
N LYS A 167 -40.37 -17.90 14.02
CA LYS A 167 -41.19 -19.10 14.30
C LYS A 167 -40.42 -20.35 13.91
N LYS A 168 -40.59 -21.43 14.72
CA LYS A 168 -40.09 -22.75 14.31
C LYS A 168 -40.61 -23.04 12.90
N ARG A 169 -39.77 -23.49 12.01
CA ARG A 169 -40.24 -24.02 10.74
C ARG A 169 -41.23 -25.14 11.02
N VAL A 170 -42.28 -25.21 10.26
CA VAL A 170 -43.35 -26.22 10.35
C VAL A 170 -42.78 -27.65 10.21
N ASP A 171 -41.58 -27.78 9.88
CA ASP A 171 -40.77 -28.85 9.35
C ASP A 171 -40.27 -29.84 10.40
N ASN A 172 -40.27 -29.48 11.69
CA ASN A 172 -39.86 -30.42 12.74
C ASN A 172 -40.66 -31.76 12.71
N LYS A 173 -41.89 -31.74 12.22
CA LYS A 173 -42.71 -32.95 12.06
C LYS A 173 -42.22 -33.77 10.85
N ILE A 174 -41.86 -33.11 9.77
CA ILE A 174 -41.38 -33.74 8.54
C ILE A 174 -39.99 -34.33 8.78
N LEU A 175 -39.06 -33.54 9.34
CA LEU A 175 -37.69 -33.99 9.63
C LEU A 175 -37.66 -35.11 10.69
N LYS A 176 -38.61 -35.14 11.62
CA LYS A 176 -38.74 -36.24 12.61
C LYS A 176 -39.28 -37.54 12.01
N GLN A 177 -39.86 -37.48 10.80
CA GLN A 177 -40.25 -38.70 10.05
C GLN A 177 -39.08 -39.34 9.33
N LEU A 178 -38.03 -38.55 9.10
CA LEU A 178 -36.76 -39.02 8.51
C LEU A 178 -35.93 -39.60 9.66
N ASP A 179 -35.43 -40.80 9.49
CA ASP A 179 -34.48 -41.41 10.44
C ASP A 179 -33.10 -40.73 10.36
N CYS A 180 -32.99 -39.49 10.89
CA CYS A 180 -31.77 -38.69 10.86
C CYS A 180 -31.49 -38.06 12.22
N LYS A 181 -30.20 -37.77 12.46
CA LYS A 181 -29.77 -36.97 13.62
C LYS A 181 -30.09 -35.51 13.38
N CYS A 182 -30.77 -34.86 14.31
CA CYS A 182 -31.16 -33.45 14.24
C CYS A 182 -30.32 -32.64 15.22
N VAL A 183 -30.06 -31.33 14.89
CA VAL A 183 -29.37 -30.40 15.75
C VAL A 183 -30.01 -29.01 15.70
N ALA A 184 -30.14 -28.34 16.85
CA ALA A 184 -30.59 -26.95 16.91
C ALA A 184 -29.53 -26.02 16.28
N LEU A 185 -29.93 -25.25 15.26
CA LEU A 185 -28.99 -24.37 14.56
C LEU A 185 -29.58 -22.99 14.35
N SER A 186 -28.94 -21.99 14.95
CA SER A 186 -29.26 -20.58 14.75
C SER A 186 -28.12 -19.90 14.05
N ARG A 187 -28.36 -19.34 12.87
CA ARG A 187 -27.38 -18.56 12.13
C ARG A 187 -27.20 -17.21 12.80
N ILE A 188 -25.98 -16.92 13.29
CA ILE A 188 -25.65 -15.69 13.95
C ILE A 188 -24.88 -14.78 12.97
N LEU A 189 -25.43 -13.58 12.73
CA LEU A 189 -24.87 -12.58 11.81
C LEU A 189 -24.51 -11.27 12.50
N TYR A 190 -24.97 -11.02 13.71
CA TYR A 190 -24.67 -9.86 14.54
C TYR A 190 -24.82 -10.17 16.01
N GLU A 191 -24.18 -9.39 16.88
CA GLU A 191 -24.12 -9.71 18.32
C GLU A 191 -25.40 -9.39 19.07
N LYS A 192 -26.01 -8.22 18.81
CA LYS A 192 -27.20 -7.73 19.50
C LYS A 192 -28.29 -7.39 18.50
N SER A 193 -29.54 -7.45 18.90
CA SER A 193 -30.68 -7.18 18.02
C SER A 193 -30.62 -5.81 17.32
N GLU A 194 -30.05 -4.81 17.98
CA GLU A 194 -29.87 -3.45 17.46
C GLU A 194 -28.82 -3.37 16.34
N ASP A 195 -27.89 -4.32 16.28
CA ASP A 195 -26.80 -4.34 15.27
C ASP A 195 -27.31 -4.72 13.87
N VAL A 196 -28.55 -5.08 13.72
CA VAL A 196 -29.19 -5.35 12.43
C VAL A 196 -29.01 -4.20 11.44
N LYS A 197 -29.03 -2.94 11.93
CA LYS A 197 -28.78 -1.75 11.10
C LYS A 197 -27.36 -1.73 10.51
N SER A 198 -26.38 -2.20 11.27
CA SER A 198 -25.00 -2.33 10.81
C SER A 198 -24.87 -3.39 9.72
N LEU A 199 -25.57 -4.52 9.86
CA LEU A 199 -25.64 -5.55 8.82
C LEU A 199 -26.31 -5.02 7.55
N GLN A 200 -27.41 -4.24 7.68
CA GLN A 200 -28.08 -3.58 6.55
C GLN A 200 -27.12 -2.68 5.80
N ALA A 201 -26.36 -1.85 6.52
CA ALA A 201 -25.37 -0.96 5.93
C ALA A 201 -24.28 -1.73 5.16
N LEU A 202 -23.72 -2.79 5.75
CA LEU A 202 -22.71 -3.63 5.11
C LEU A 202 -23.24 -4.28 3.82
N ARG A 203 -24.43 -4.86 3.85
CA ARG A 203 -25.05 -5.47 2.67
C ARG A 203 -25.37 -4.46 1.58
N ALA A 204 -25.86 -3.26 1.97
CA ALA A 204 -26.08 -2.17 1.02
C ALA A 204 -24.78 -1.69 0.38
N ILE A 205 -23.68 -1.64 1.14
CA ILE A 205 -22.35 -1.33 0.63
C ILE A 205 -21.90 -2.41 -0.37
N ALA A 206 -22.05 -3.68 -0.04
CA ALA A 206 -21.70 -4.81 -0.91
C ALA A 206 -22.46 -4.78 -2.24
N LYS A 207 -23.78 -4.59 -2.18
CA LYS A 207 -24.65 -4.54 -3.36
C LYS A 207 -24.69 -3.18 -4.07
N GLN A 208 -23.94 -2.18 -3.59
CA GLN A 208 -23.89 -0.81 -4.09
C GLN A 208 -25.29 -0.15 -4.23
N THR A 209 -26.18 -0.45 -3.29
CA THR A 209 -27.57 0.02 -3.26
C THR A 209 -27.86 0.85 -2.01
N SER A 210 -29.08 1.33 -1.85
CA SER A 210 -29.56 2.04 -0.65
C SER A 210 -30.03 1.05 0.44
N ILE A 211 -29.91 1.45 1.71
CA ILE A 211 -30.46 0.71 2.87
C ILE A 211 -31.99 0.54 2.75
N GLU A 212 -32.67 1.49 2.14
CA GLU A 212 -34.14 1.46 1.95
C GLU A 212 -34.59 0.49 0.85
N ASN A 213 -33.67 -0.11 0.12
CA ASN A 213 -34.01 -1.05 -0.94
C ASN A 213 -34.59 -2.34 -0.35
N GLN A 214 -35.85 -2.63 -0.68
CA GLN A 214 -36.57 -3.82 -0.23
C GLN A 214 -35.91 -5.15 -0.69
N GLY A 215 -35.08 -5.12 -1.71
CA GLY A 215 -34.29 -6.26 -2.19
C GLY A 215 -33.05 -6.56 -1.31
N LEU A 216 -32.80 -5.78 -0.26
CA LEU A 216 -31.81 -6.13 0.75
C LEU A 216 -32.41 -7.22 1.65
N ASP A 217 -31.85 -8.40 1.51
CA ASP A 217 -32.20 -9.52 2.35
C ASP A 217 -31.63 -9.30 3.75
N VAL A 218 -32.42 -8.66 4.59
CA VAL A 218 -32.10 -8.42 5.99
C VAL A 218 -32.82 -9.48 6.82
N GLN A 219 -32.04 -10.39 7.33
CA GLN A 219 -32.54 -11.43 8.19
C GLN A 219 -32.62 -10.89 9.62
N PHE A 220 -33.83 -10.62 10.06
CA PHE A 220 -34.13 -10.25 11.44
C PHE A 220 -33.92 -11.45 12.37
N GLN A 221 -33.61 -11.17 13.64
CA GLN A 221 -33.44 -12.19 14.70
C GLN A 221 -32.27 -13.16 14.47
N ARG A 222 -31.22 -12.71 13.76
CA ARG A 222 -29.95 -13.45 13.60
C ARG A 222 -28.86 -12.96 14.57
N TYR A 223 -29.28 -12.53 15.75
CA TYR A 223 -28.39 -12.10 16.84
C TYR A 223 -27.97 -13.26 17.74
N LEU A 224 -26.94 -13.02 18.51
CA LEU A 224 -26.42 -13.96 19.49
C LEU A 224 -27.37 -14.08 20.67
N ARG A 225 -28.05 -15.23 20.79
CA ARG A 225 -29.04 -15.50 21.82
C ARG A 225 -28.41 -16.04 23.10
N SER A 226 -29.04 -15.73 24.20
CA SER A 226 -28.77 -16.37 25.50
C SER A 226 -29.22 -17.84 25.53
N PRO A 227 -28.70 -18.67 26.46
CA PRO A 227 -29.16 -20.04 26.66
C PRO A 227 -30.68 -20.12 26.90
N GLN A 228 -31.24 -19.21 27.67
CA GLN A 228 -32.69 -19.18 27.97
C GLN A 228 -33.53 -18.90 26.71
N GLU A 229 -33.08 -18.02 25.84
CA GLU A 229 -33.76 -17.77 24.57
C GLU A 229 -33.68 -18.99 23.64
N MET A 230 -32.57 -19.71 23.66
CA MET A 230 -32.39 -20.94 22.87
C MET A 230 -33.29 -22.07 23.40
N GLU A 231 -33.39 -22.26 24.73
CA GLU A 231 -34.27 -23.22 25.37
C GLU A 231 -35.76 -22.94 25.06
N ALA A 232 -36.15 -21.69 24.96
CA ALA A 232 -37.49 -21.31 24.57
C ALA A 232 -37.82 -21.60 23.08
N LEU A 233 -36.79 -21.70 22.25
CA LEU A 233 -36.96 -21.84 20.79
C LEU A 233 -36.80 -23.26 20.27
N TYR A 234 -35.98 -24.10 20.93
CA TYR A 234 -35.63 -25.44 20.44
C TYR A 234 -36.01 -26.54 21.41
N ASP A 235 -36.17 -27.75 20.94
CA ASP A 235 -36.40 -28.92 21.78
C ASP A 235 -35.09 -29.32 22.50
N GLU A 236 -35.18 -29.82 23.74
CA GLU A 236 -34.06 -30.22 24.59
C GLU A 236 -33.11 -31.19 23.88
N ARG A 237 -33.66 -32.17 23.14
CA ARG A 237 -32.87 -33.14 22.38
C ARG A 237 -31.98 -32.49 21.32
N ASP A 238 -32.54 -31.48 20.60
CA ASP A 238 -31.83 -30.83 19.51
C ASP A 238 -30.76 -29.89 20.06
N LEU A 239 -30.97 -29.30 21.26
CA LEU A 239 -29.97 -28.51 21.98
C LEU A 239 -28.85 -29.39 22.55
N LEU A 240 -29.15 -30.55 23.12
CA LEU A 240 -28.12 -31.50 23.57
C LEU A 240 -27.24 -32.00 22.44
N ALA A 241 -27.77 -32.10 21.23
CA ALA A 241 -26.96 -32.44 20.06
C ALA A 241 -25.85 -31.39 19.79
N THR A 242 -26.08 -30.10 20.09
CA THR A 242 -25.04 -29.05 19.93
C THR A 242 -23.85 -29.28 20.85
N GLU A 243 -24.10 -29.70 22.07
CA GLU A 243 -23.06 -30.05 23.06
C GLU A 243 -22.28 -31.31 22.64
N GLN A 244 -23.02 -32.35 22.18
CA GLN A 244 -22.38 -33.57 21.68
C GLN A 244 -21.41 -33.25 20.52
N ILE A 245 -21.83 -32.43 19.56
CA ILE A 245 -21.00 -31.98 18.45
C ILE A 245 -19.79 -31.17 18.94
N ALA A 246 -20.03 -30.25 19.89
CA ALA A 246 -18.93 -29.46 20.46
C ALA A 246 -17.86 -30.32 21.13
N ARG A 247 -18.24 -31.39 21.80
CA ARG A 247 -17.30 -32.36 22.42
C ARG A 247 -16.57 -33.22 21.41
N MET A 248 -17.10 -33.40 20.19
CA MET A 248 -16.43 -34.08 19.07
C MET A 248 -15.36 -33.20 18.44
N CYS A 249 -15.46 -31.88 18.54
CA CYS A 249 -14.58 -30.91 17.89
C CYS A 249 -13.48 -30.49 18.86
N ASN A 250 -12.27 -31.01 18.66
CA ASN A 250 -11.08 -30.71 19.48
C ASN A 250 -9.86 -30.49 18.61
N VAL A 251 -9.80 -29.33 17.97
CA VAL A 251 -8.66 -28.90 17.17
C VAL A 251 -7.57 -28.33 18.06
N GLN A 252 -6.35 -28.84 17.89
CA GLN A 252 -5.16 -28.35 18.58
C GLN A 252 -4.14 -27.89 17.55
N MET A 253 -4.23 -26.63 17.12
CA MET A 253 -3.30 -26.08 16.15
C MET A 253 -1.86 -26.21 16.64
N ALA A 254 -1.08 -27.04 15.99
CA ALA A 254 0.34 -27.22 16.27
C ALA A 254 1.12 -26.04 15.68
N PHE A 255 1.65 -25.15 16.53
CA PHE A 255 2.60 -24.15 16.12
C PHE A 255 3.95 -24.81 15.86
N GLN A 256 4.47 -24.62 14.66
CA GLN A 256 5.71 -25.24 14.22
C GLN A 256 6.80 -24.18 14.08
N LYS A 257 8.06 -24.56 14.36
CA LYS A 257 9.20 -23.74 13.96
C LYS A 257 9.28 -23.70 12.43
N SER A 258 9.55 -22.52 11.89
CA SER A 258 9.74 -22.33 10.46
C SER A 258 10.80 -23.28 9.90
N LYS A 259 10.44 -24.03 8.87
CA LYS A 259 11.35 -24.91 8.14
C LYS A 259 11.54 -24.36 6.73
N LEU A 260 12.81 -24.20 6.37
CA LEU A 260 13.21 -23.79 5.03
C LEU A 260 13.24 -25.00 4.10
N PRO A 261 12.84 -24.83 2.83
CA PRO A 261 13.24 -25.79 1.81
C PRO A 261 14.77 -25.88 1.76
N VAL A 262 15.29 -27.07 1.58
CA VAL A 262 16.73 -27.30 1.40
C VAL A 262 17.14 -26.72 0.05
N PHE A 263 18.21 -25.93 0.02
CA PHE A 263 18.75 -25.40 -1.22
C PHE A 263 19.55 -26.47 -1.97
N GLU A 264 19.06 -26.91 -3.10
CA GLU A 264 19.77 -27.85 -3.97
C GLU A 264 20.86 -27.11 -4.78
N ASN A 265 22.12 -27.39 -4.45
CA ASN A 265 23.24 -26.81 -5.17
C ASN A 265 23.77 -27.76 -6.26
N LYS A 266 24.32 -27.17 -7.34
CA LYS A 266 24.84 -27.94 -8.50
C LYS A 266 26.04 -28.86 -8.20
N LEU A 267 26.69 -28.67 -7.05
CA LEU A 267 27.85 -29.47 -6.65
C LEU A 267 27.46 -30.66 -5.76
N HIS A 268 26.17 -30.76 -5.38
CA HIS A 268 25.64 -31.80 -4.49
C HIS A 268 26.44 -31.96 -3.18
N ILE A 269 26.95 -30.83 -2.64
CA ILE A 269 27.65 -30.79 -1.36
C ILE A 269 26.71 -30.17 -0.29
N ASP A 270 27.09 -30.35 0.98
CA ASP A 270 26.37 -29.73 2.08
C ASP A 270 26.16 -28.21 1.87
N SER A 271 24.97 -27.71 2.25
CA SER A 271 24.62 -26.30 2.08
C SER A 271 25.57 -25.36 2.82
N SER A 272 26.06 -25.75 4.01
CA SER A 272 26.99 -24.93 4.80
C SER A 272 28.36 -24.84 4.14
N ASP A 273 28.88 -25.96 3.61
CA ASP A 273 30.11 -25.95 2.85
C ASP A 273 30.01 -25.12 1.57
N TYR A 274 28.83 -25.19 0.92
CA TYR A 274 28.57 -24.41 -0.26
C TYR A 274 28.53 -22.90 0.04
N LEU A 275 27.86 -22.50 1.12
CA LEU A 275 27.80 -21.11 1.60
C LEU A 275 29.21 -20.58 1.90
N VAL A 276 30.03 -21.33 2.65
CA VAL A 276 31.41 -20.95 2.99
C VAL A 276 32.24 -20.72 1.73
N LYS A 277 32.17 -21.62 0.75
CA LYS A 277 32.91 -21.49 -0.52
C LYS A 277 32.47 -20.26 -1.31
N LEU A 278 31.15 -20.01 -1.39
CA LEU A 278 30.61 -18.84 -2.06
C LEU A 278 31.07 -17.53 -1.39
N CYS A 279 31.02 -17.49 -0.06
CA CYS A 279 31.42 -16.30 0.69
C CYS A 279 32.91 -16.00 0.57
N LYS A 280 33.78 -17.01 0.64
CA LYS A 280 35.25 -16.82 0.43
C LYS A 280 35.54 -16.26 -0.96
N LYS A 281 34.96 -16.87 -2.01
CA LYS A 281 35.10 -16.40 -3.39
C LYS A 281 34.50 -14.99 -3.58
N GLY A 282 33.38 -14.71 -2.92
CA GLY A 282 32.74 -13.41 -2.94
C GLY A 282 33.59 -12.32 -2.27
N LEU A 283 34.19 -12.61 -1.12
CA LEU A 283 35.07 -11.71 -0.40
C LEU A 283 36.32 -11.37 -1.23
N GLU A 284 36.97 -12.39 -1.78
CA GLU A 284 38.13 -12.21 -2.68
C GLU A 284 37.82 -11.27 -3.84
N LYS A 285 36.66 -11.44 -4.48
CA LYS A 285 36.19 -10.56 -5.55
C LYS A 285 35.94 -9.14 -5.06
N ARG A 286 35.37 -8.97 -3.86
CA ARG A 286 35.06 -7.64 -3.29
C ARG A 286 36.31 -6.87 -2.92
N LEU A 287 37.32 -7.56 -2.43
CA LEU A 287 38.59 -6.97 -1.99
C LEU A 287 39.70 -6.98 -3.07
N ASN A 288 39.34 -7.33 -4.32
CA ASN A 288 40.29 -7.45 -5.44
C ASN A 288 41.53 -8.32 -5.10
N GLY A 289 41.29 -9.42 -4.36
CA GLY A 289 42.35 -10.37 -3.95
C GLY A 289 43.12 -9.98 -2.69
N ASN A 290 42.90 -8.80 -2.12
CA ASN A 290 43.63 -8.32 -0.94
C ASN A 290 42.89 -8.70 0.37
N LEU A 291 43.02 -9.95 0.78
CA LEU A 291 42.34 -10.50 1.96
C LEU A 291 42.98 -9.98 3.26
N ASP A 292 42.23 -9.14 3.96
CA ASP A 292 42.60 -8.60 5.28
C ASP A 292 42.07 -9.51 6.41
N ALA A 293 42.88 -9.70 7.46
CA ALA A 293 42.53 -10.49 8.64
C ALA A 293 41.23 -10.01 9.33
N VAL A 294 40.97 -8.71 9.32
CA VAL A 294 39.73 -8.15 9.90
C VAL A 294 38.49 -8.69 9.18
N TYR A 295 38.53 -8.75 7.85
CA TYR A 295 37.42 -9.30 7.05
C TYR A 295 37.28 -10.80 7.24
N MET A 296 38.39 -11.53 7.28
CA MET A 296 38.36 -12.99 7.44
C MET A 296 37.79 -13.40 8.81
N ASN A 297 38.26 -12.77 9.90
CA ASN A 297 37.74 -13.03 11.24
C ASN A 297 36.25 -12.71 11.36
N ARG A 298 35.81 -11.60 10.77
CA ARG A 298 34.40 -11.21 10.76
C ARG A 298 33.55 -12.19 9.94
N LEU A 299 34.07 -12.65 8.80
CA LEU A 299 33.36 -13.62 7.95
C LEU A 299 33.18 -14.96 8.67
N GLU A 300 34.23 -15.48 9.31
CA GLU A 300 34.19 -16.73 10.08
C GLU A 300 33.22 -16.63 11.25
N TYR A 301 33.23 -15.52 11.95
CA TYR A 301 32.29 -15.22 13.03
C TYR A 301 30.84 -15.25 12.55
N GLU A 302 30.51 -14.50 11.48
CA GLU A 302 29.14 -14.46 10.95
C GLU A 302 28.68 -15.82 10.41
N LEU A 303 29.54 -16.54 9.67
CA LEU A 303 29.25 -17.87 9.15
C LEU A 303 28.95 -18.85 10.29
N SER A 304 29.74 -18.83 11.37
CA SER A 304 29.50 -19.70 12.51
C SER A 304 28.11 -19.47 13.13
N ILE A 305 27.68 -18.23 13.26
CA ILE A 305 26.34 -17.90 13.80
C ILE A 305 25.23 -18.33 12.83
N ILE A 306 25.35 -18.01 11.54
CA ILE A 306 24.34 -18.34 10.53
C ILE A 306 24.14 -19.85 10.44
N ILE A 307 25.22 -20.62 10.42
CA ILE A 307 25.18 -22.08 10.34
C ILE A 307 24.59 -22.68 11.62
N ASN A 308 25.07 -22.26 12.80
CA ASN A 308 24.58 -22.77 14.08
C ASN A 308 23.10 -22.45 14.34
N MET A 309 22.59 -21.34 13.79
CA MET A 309 21.18 -20.97 13.88
C MET A 309 20.31 -21.64 12.80
N GLY A 310 20.89 -22.39 11.85
CA GLY A 310 20.17 -23.12 10.79
C GLY A 310 19.65 -22.23 9.66
N PHE A 311 20.26 -21.06 9.40
CA PHE A 311 19.82 -20.14 8.36
C PHE A 311 20.62 -20.23 7.06
N THR A 312 21.43 -21.27 6.89
CA THR A 312 22.25 -21.51 5.69
C THR A 312 21.42 -21.45 4.42
N ASP A 313 20.37 -22.26 4.35
CA ASP A 313 19.51 -22.35 3.16
C ASP A 313 18.79 -21.03 2.87
N TYR A 314 18.42 -20.28 3.91
CA TYR A 314 17.80 -18.95 3.74
C TYR A 314 18.71 -18.00 2.96
N PHE A 315 19.99 -17.91 3.33
CA PHE A 315 20.96 -17.07 2.61
C PHE A 315 21.20 -17.54 1.17
N LEU A 316 21.24 -18.86 0.96
CA LEU A 316 21.42 -19.45 -0.37
C LEU A 316 20.20 -19.21 -1.28
N ILE A 317 18.98 -19.31 -0.74
CA ILE A 317 17.75 -19.02 -1.47
C ILE A 317 17.73 -17.55 -1.90
N VAL A 318 18.05 -16.63 -0.97
CA VAL A 318 18.12 -15.18 -1.27
C VAL A 318 19.20 -14.89 -2.31
N TRP A 319 20.38 -15.48 -2.18
CA TRP A 319 21.46 -15.36 -3.15
C TRP A 319 21.04 -15.83 -4.54
N ASP A 320 20.33 -16.96 -4.63
CA ASP A 320 19.95 -17.57 -5.89
C ASP A 320 18.97 -16.71 -6.70
N PHE A 321 17.89 -16.21 -6.08
CA PHE A 321 16.96 -15.36 -6.82
C PHE A 321 17.56 -14.01 -7.19
N ILE A 322 18.47 -13.44 -6.38
CA ILE A 322 19.22 -12.24 -6.73
C ILE A 322 20.16 -12.51 -7.92
N ARG A 323 20.81 -13.64 -7.93
CA ARG A 323 21.66 -14.11 -9.05
C ARG A 323 20.82 -14.25 -10.33
N TYR A 324 19.63 -14.88 -10.23
CA TYR A 324 18.69 -14.98 -11.33
C TYR A 324 18.30 -13.60 -11.85
N ALA A 325 17.88 -12.69 -10.98
CA ALA A 325 17.49 -11.33 -11.35
C ALA A 325 18.60 -10.64 -12.16
N ARG A 326 19.84 -10.67 -11.66
CA ARG A 326 21.00 -10.10 -12.38
C ARG A 326 21.29 -10.78 -13.71
N SER A 327 21.08 -12.11 -13.82
CA SER A 327 21.27 -12.84 -15.08
C SER A 327 20.24 -12.43 -16.15
N LYS A 328 19.11 -11.86 -15.71
CA LYS A 328 18.04 -11.32 -16.57
C LYS A 328 18.08 -9.81 -16.72
N ASP A 329 19.21 -9.19 -16.38
CA ASP A 329 19.38 -7.74 -16.39
C ASP A 329 18.30 -7.00 -15.59
N ILE A 330 17.86 -7.57 -14.47
CA ILE A 330 16.97 -6.92 -13.51
C ILE A 330 17.84 -6.20 -12.49
N PHE A 331 17.67 -4.88 -12.38
CA PHE A 331 18.44 -4.06 -11.45
C PHE A 331 18.01 -4.38 -10.01
N VAL A 332 18.92 -4.88 -9.19
CA VAL A 332 18.67 -5.16 -7.76
C VAL A 332 19.20 -4.03 -6.92
N GLY A 333 18.41 -3.55 -5.97
CA GLY A 333 18.81 -2.50 -5.05
C GLY A 333 20.06 -2.87 -4.22
N PRO A 334 20.74 -1.88 -3.60
CA PRO A 334 21.99 -2.12 -2.85
C PRO A 334 21.81 -2.86 -1.52
N GLY A 335 20.60 -3.29 -1.22
CA GLY A 335 20.18 -3.86 0.04
C GLY A 335 19.35 -2.87 0.86
N ARG A 336 18.71 -3.36 1.92
CA ARG A 336 17.94 -2.52 2.83
C ARG A 336 17.88 -3.14 4.24
N GLY A 337 17.30 -2.39 5.17
CA GLY A 337 17.08 -2.89 6.52
C GLY A 337 18.39 -3.14 7.27
N SER A 338 18.38 -4.17 8.09
CA SER A 338 19.52 -4.57 8.89
C SER A 338 20.51 -5.48 8.15
N ALA A 339 20.08 -6.12 7.05
CA ALA A 339 20.90 -7.07 6.27
C ALA A 339 22.21 -6.45 5.73
N ALA A 340 22.24 -5.12 5.49
CA ALA A 340 23.46 -4.42 5.11
C ALA A 340 24.55 -4.44 6.20
N GLY A 341 24.23 -4.84 7.45
CA GLY A 341 25.22 -5.07 8.51
C GLY A 341 25.94 -6.42 8.44
N SER A 342 25.55 -7.32 7.51
CA SER A 342 26.15 -8.66 7.35
C SER A 342 27.23 -8.66 6.27
N LEU A 343 28.41 -9.13 6.63
CA LEU A 343 29.50 -9.38 5.69
C LEU A 343 29.22 -10.58 4.79
N VAL A 344 28.55 -11.61 5.31
CA VAL A 344 28.08 -12.75 4.50
C VAL A 344 27.13 -12.26 3.39
N ALA A 345 26.15 -11.40 3.71
CA ALA A 345 25.25 -10.81 2.70
C ALA A 345 26.01 -9.96 1.67
N TYR A 346 27.04 -9.24 2.11
CA TYR A 346 27.92 -8.47 1.22
C TYR A 346 28.74 -9.37 0.29
N CYS A 347 29.34 -10.44 0.80
CA CYS A 347 30.10 -11.42 0.02
C CYS A 347 29.23 -12.12 -1.04
N LEU A 348 28.00 -12.50 -0.67
CA LEU A 348 27.03 -13.10 -1.59
C LEU A 348 26.46 -12.09 -2.61
N GLY A 349 26.73 -10.81 -2.44
CA GLY A 349 26.18 -9.75 -3.27
C GLY A 349 24.69 -9.51 -3.02
N ILE A 350 24.14 -9.95 -1.91
CA ILE A 350 22.80 -9.60 -1.44
C ILE A 350 22.74 -8.12 -1.14
N THR A 351 23.81 -7.60 -0.51
CA THR A 351 23.98 -6.17 -0.24
C THR A 351 25.23 -5.61 -0.94
N HIS A 352 25.27 -4.28 -1.09
CA HIS A 352 26.38 -3.57 -1.73
C HIS A 352 27.08 -2.56 -0.80
N ILE A 353 26.67 -2.50 0.46
CA ILE A 353 27.30 -1.67 1.47
C ILE A 353 28.33 -2.52 2.22
N ASP A 354 29.58 -2.09 2.25
CA ASP A 354 30.61 -2.75 3.03
C ASP A 354 30.37 -2.53 4.53
N PRO A 355 30.07 -3.56 5.31
CA PRO A 355 29.70 -3.39 6.73
C PRO A 355 30.91 -3.03 7.59
N ILE A 356 32.12 -3.39 7.21
CA ILE A 356 33.35 -3.10 7.96
C ILE A 356 33.76 -1.65 7.76
N GLN A 357 33.88 -1.19 6.53
CA GLN A 357 34.22 0.21 6.20
C GLN A 357 33.23 1.19 6.80
N ASN A 358 31.95 0.82 6.91
CA ASN A 358 30.88 1.70 7.39
C ASN A 358 30.53 1.46 8.86
N ASN A 359 31.31 0.67 9.61
CA ASN A 359 31.07 0.34 11.02
C ASN A 359 29.63 -0.12 11.30
N LEU A 360 29.13 -1.08 10.49
CA LEU A 360 27.80 -1.65 10.65
C LEU A 360 27.87 -2.94 11.49
N LEU A 361 26.86 -3.15 12.34
CA LEU A 361 26.84 -4.25 13.31
C LEU A 361 26.01 -5.42 12.81
N PHE A 362 26.61 -6.62 12.82
CA PHE A 362 25.93 -7.87 12.46
C PHE A 362 24.84 -8.24 13.48
N GLU A 363 25.07 -8.01 14.76
CA GLU A 363 24.16 -8.33 15.85
C GLU A 363 22.85 -7.53 15.80
N ARG A 364 22.86 -6.43 15.05
CA ARG A 364 21.63 -5.68 14.73
C ARG A 364 20.76 -6.44 13.72
N PHE A 365 21.36 -7.22 12.85
CA PHE A 365 20.69 -8.05 11.85
C PHE A 365 20.36 -9.43 12.43
N LEU A 366 21.35 -10.16 12.93
CA LEU A 366 21.17 -11.50 13.49
C LEU A 366 21.84 -11.57 14.88
N ASN A 367 21.05 -11.92 15.88
CA ASN A 367 21.52 -11.97 17.27
C ASN A 367 21.37 -13.40 17.81
N PRO A 368 22.48 -14.09 18.17
CA PRO A 368 22.45 -15.48 18.65
C PRO A 368 21.68 -15.66 19.96
N SER A 369 21.53 -14.60 20.76
CA SER A 369 20.71 -14.67 22.00
C SER A 369 19.20 -14.58 21.73
N ARG A 370 18.78 -14.46 20.46
CA ARG A 370 17.39 -14.38 20.07
C ARG A 370 17.12 -15.32 18.89
N ILE A 371 16.29 -16.33 19.11
CA ILE A 371 15.80 -17.21 18.05
C ILE A 371 14.68 -16.44 17.30
N SER A 372 15.05 -15.73 16.25
CA SER A 372 14.08 -15.13 15.29
C SER A 372 14.68 -15.23 13.90
N MET A 373 13.84 -15.47 12.92
CA MET A 373 14.23 -15.48 11.51
C MET A 373 14.93 -14.16 11.13
N PRO A 374 16.02 -14.21 10.35
CA PRO A 374 16.56 -13.03 9.70
C PRO A 374 15.58 -12.51 8.65
N ASP A 375 15.49 -11.19 8.52
CA ASP A 375 14.65 -10.53 7.54
C ASP A 375 15.54 -9.86 6.49
N ILE A 376 15.63 -10.46 5.32
CA ILE A 376 16.38 -9.94 4.17
C ILE A 376 15.40 -9.44 3.13
N ASP A 377 15.03 -8.18 3.27
CA ASP A 377 14.26 -7.48 2.26
C ASP A 377 15.09 -7.26 0.98
N THR A 378 14.50 -7.51 -0.18
CA THR A 378 15.15 -7.26 -1.47
C THR A 378 14.33 -6.32 -2.33
N ASP A 379 15.00 -5.26 -2.81
CA ASP A 379 14.40 -4.23 -3.66
C ASP A 379 14.59 -4.56 -5.14
N PHE A 380 13.49 -4.60 -5.90
CA PHE A 380 13.47 -4.80 -7.36
C PHE A 380 12.77 -3.62 -8.06
N PRO A 381 12.98 -3.43 -9.36
CA PRO A 381 12.13 -2.58 -10.20
C PRO A 381 10.67 -3.05 -10.11
N ASP A 382 9.74 -2.12 -9.94
CA ASP A 382 8.32 -2.43 -9.72
C ASP A 382 7.67 -3.13 -10.93
N ASP A 383 8.18 -2.93 -12.12
CA ASP A 383 7.75 -3.56 -13.38
C ASP A 383 8.31 -4.98 -13.61
N ARG A 384 9.41 -5.35 -12.93
CA ARG A 384 10.12 -6.61 -13.13
C ARG A 384 10.09 -7.57 -11.92
N ARG A 385 9.59 -7.12 -10.76
CA ARG A 385 9.50 -7.89 -9.52
C ARG A 385 8.81 -9.25 -9.70
N ASP A 386 7.68 -9.24 -10.39
CA ASP A 386 6.85 -10.44 -10.55
C ASP A 386 7.53 -11.53 -11.41
N GLU A 387 8.51 -11.16 -12.23
CA GLU A 387 9.34 -12.12 -12.97
C GLU A 387 10.21 -12.94 -12.00
N VAL A 388 10.75 -12.30 -10.97
CA VAL A 388 11.55 -12.97 -9.94
C VAL A 388 10.68 -13.87 -9.08
N ILE A 389 9.47 -13.43 -8.71
CA ILE A 389 8.51 -14.24 -7.95
C ILE A 389 8.13 -15.50 -8.75
N ARG A 390 7.87 -15.38 -10.04
CA ARG A 390 7.59 -16.52 -10.93
C ARG A 390 8.77 -17.49 -11.01
N TYR A 391 10.00 -16.98 -10.99
CA TYR A 391 11.19 -17.82 -10.93
C TYR A 391 11.24 -18.64 -9.65
N VAL A 392 11.03 -18.02 -8.48
CA VAL A 392 11.02 -18.71 -7.18
C VAL A 392 9.92 -19.78 -7.16
N ARG A 393 8.72 -19.44 -7.65
CA ARG A 393 7.61 -20.40 -7.75
C ARG A 393 7.92 -21.60 -8.67
N LYS A 394 8.62 -21.35 -9.77
CA LYS A 394 9.06 -22.44 -10.68
C LYS A 394 10.10 -23.34 -10.01
N LEU A 395 10.99 -22.77 -9.20
CA LEU A 395 12.10 -23.51 -8.58
C LEU A 395 11.63 -24.37 -7.40
N TYR A 396 10.79 -23.83 -6.52
CA TYR A 396 10.35 -24.48 -5.29
C TYR A 396 9.00 -25.21 -5.39
N GLY A 397 8.26 -25.00 -6.46
CA GLY A 397 6.94 -25.62 -6.68
C GLY A 397 5.78 -24.63 -6.54
N GLN A 398 4.72 -24.89 -7.31
CA GLN A 398 3.56 -24.00 -7.37
C GLN A 398 2.79 -23.93 -6.05
N ASP A 399 2.75 -25.04 -5.32
CA ASP A 399 2.01 -25.19 -4.06
C ASP A 399 2.84 -24.75 -2.84
N HIS A 400 4.11 -24.43 -3.04
CA HIS A 400 5.08 -24.04 -2.02
C HIS A 400 5.32 -22.53 -1.94
N VAL A 401 4.76 -21.76 -2.88
CA VAL A 401 4.92 -20.30 -2.96
C VAL A 401 3.56 -19.64 -3.14
N SER A 402 3.22 -18.69 -2.28
CA SER A 402 1.99 -17.90 -2.38
C SER A 402 2.23 -16.43 -2.02
N HIS A 403 1.31 -15.58 -2.48
CA HIS A 403 1.21 -14.23 -1.95
C HIS A 403 0.63 -14.22 -0.54
N ILE A 404 0.73 -13.10 0.16
CA ILE A 404 0.13 -12.90 1.47
C ILE A 404 -1.08 -11.99 1.31
N VAL A 405 -2.22 -12.37 1.92
CA VAL A 405 -3.41 -11.53 1.96
C VAL A 405 -3.21 -10.36 2.91
N THR A 406 -3.83 -9.25 2.57
CA THR A 406 -4.05 -8.11 3.49
C THR A 406 -5.50 -7.65 3.39
N PHE A 407 -5.99 -6.97 4.42
CA PHE A 407 -7.35 -6.45 4.44
C PHE A 407 -7.35 -4.93 4.36
N ASN A 408 -8.11 -4.40 3.42
CA ASN A 408 -8.50 -3.00 3.44
C ASN A 408 -9.70 -2.86 4.35
N THR A 409 -9.58 -2.02 5.37
CA THR A 409 -10.61 -1.83 6.38
C THR A 409 -11.42 -0.55 6.14
N LEU A 410 -12.64 -0.51 6.67
CA LEU A 410 -13.50 0.66 6.68
C LEU A 410 -12.95 1.72 7.64
N GLN A 411 -11.95 2.49 7.20
CA GLN A 411 -11.39 3.59 7.97
C GLN A 411 -12.43 4.72 8.16
N ALA A 412 -12.28 5.54 9.19
CA ALA A 412 -13.21 6.61 9.57
C ALA A 412 -13.79 7.42 8.39
N ARG A 413 -12.94 7.88 7.46
CA ARG A 413 -13.39 8.62 6.27
C ARG A 413 -14.14 7.77 5.28
N GLN A 414 -13.70 6.53 5.10
CA GLN A 414 -14.33 5.61 4.18
C GLN A 414 -15.69 5.16 4.72
N ALA A 415 -15.79 4.88 6.02
CA ALA A 415 -17.06 4.55 6.68
C ALA A 415 -18.10 5.66 6.48
N ILE A 416 -17.73 6.94 6.74
CA ILE A 416 -18.65 8.08 6.50
C ILE A 416 -19.09 8.15 5.03
N ARG A 417 -18.20 7.90 4.08
CA ARG A 417 -18.54 7.95 2.64
C ARG A 417 -19.44 6.80 2.22
N ASP A 418 -19.10 5.58 2.61
CA ASP A 418 -19.85 4.39 2.21
C ASP A 418 -21.24 4.37 2.89
N VAL A 419 -21.32 4.61 4.21
CA VAL A 419 -22.62 4.67 4.92
C VAL A 419 -23.43 5.88 4.46
N GLY A 420 -22.82 7.05 4.29
CA GLY A 420 -23.51 8.24 3.79
C GLY A 420 -24.13 8.00 2.40
N ARG A 421 -23.43 7.29 1.53
CA ARG A 421 -23.94 6.91 0.20
C ARG A 421 -25.14 5.97 0.31
N VAL A 422 -25.06 4.91 1.10
CA VAL A 422 -26.15 3.92 1.21
C VAL A 422 -27.36 4.45 2.00
N MET A 423 -27.17 5.48 2.84
CA MET A 423 -28.25 6.20 3.52
C MET A 423 -28.83 7.36 2.66
N ASN A 424 -28.43 7.51 1.41
CA ASN A 424 -28.85 8.59 0.52
C ASN A 424 -28.62 10.01 1.12
N ILE A 425 -27.53 10.18 1.89
CA ILE A 425 -27.14 11.49 2.41
C ILE A 425 -26.46 12.28 1.30
N PRO A 426 -26.83 13.56 1.09
CA PRO A 426 -26.24 14.38 0.04
C PRO A 426 -24.70 14.38 0.08
N ALA A 427 -24.05 14.13 -1.05
CA ALA A 427 -22.59 14.01 -1.17
C ALA A 427 -21.84 15.23 -0.57
N ARG A 428 -22.43 16.44 -0.67
CA ARG A 428 -21.87 17.66 -0.07
C ARG A 428 -21.73 17.55 1.46
N ILE A 429 -22.71 16.95 2.15
CA ILE A 429 -22.69 16.77 3.62
C ILE A 429 -21.64 15.71 3.98
N VAL A 430 -21.62 14.59 3.25
CA VAL A 430 -20.64 13.50 3.42
C VAL A 430 -19.21 14.02 3.27
N ASP A 431 -18.97 14.84 2.24
CA ASP A 431 -17.66 15.48 2.00
C ASP A 431 -17.30 16.48 3.09
N GLU A 432 -18.27 17.25 3.58
CA GLU A 432 -18.08 18.18 4.70
C GLU A 432 -17.60 17.43 5.95
N LEU A 433 -18.33 16.39 6.38
CA LEU A 433 -17.97 15.56 7.53
C LEU A 433 -16.60 14.91 7.35
N SER A 434 -16.34 14.35 6.18
CA SER A 434 -15.06 13.71 5.84
C SER A 434 -13.87 14.68 5.92
N LYS A 435 -14.06 15.96 5.53
CA LYS A 435 -13.02 16.99 5.61
C LYS A 435 -12.80 17.51 7.03
N MET A 436 -13.78 17.38 7.92
CA MET A 436 -13.64 17.75 9.34
C MET A 436 -12.74 16.79 10.12
N LEU A 437 -12.53 15.57 9.63
CA LEU A 437 -11.58 14.64 10.22
C LEU A 437 -10.15 15.13 9.99
N LYS A 438 -9.35 15.22 11.07
CA LYS A 438 -7.93 15.56 10.98
C LYS A 438 -7.18 14.58 10.08
N ASN A 439 -6.13 15.05 9.39
CA ASN A 439 -5.22 14.21 8.62
C ASN A 439 -4.26 13.40 9.52
N THR A 440 -4.72 12.96 10.67
CA THR A 440 -3.95 12.11 11.57
C THR A 440 -4.13 10.67 11.13
N PRO A 441 -3.05 9.93 10.86
CA PRO A 441 -3.16 8.52 10.51
C PRO A 441 -3.90 7.74 11.60
N LYS A 442 -4.84 6.88 11.20
CA LYS A 442 -5.62 6.01 12.10
C LYS A 442 -6.48 6.74 13.14
N ILE A 443 -6.88 7.99 12.89
CA ILE A 443 -7.87 8.65 13.76
C ILE A 443 -9.19 7.87 13.72
N THR A 444 -9.75 7.54 14.88
CA THR A 444 -11.07 6.89 14.97
C THR A 444 -12.20 7.94 14.98
N LEU A 445 -13.39 7.51 14.60
CA LEU A 445 -14.58 8.38 14.62
C LEU A 445 -14.89 8.87 16.01
N MET A 446 -14.73 8.01 17.02
CA MET A 446 -14.94 8.38 18.44
C MET A 446 -13.90 9.39 18.90
N GLN A 447 -12.64 9.23 18.54
CA GLN A 447 -11.60 10.23 18.82
C GLN A 447 -11.92 11.57 18.15
N ALA A 448 -12.31 11.53 16.87
CA ALA A 448 -12.69 12.74 16.14
C ALA A 448 -13.91 13.43 16.77
N TYR A 449 -14.91 12.67 17.22
CA TYR A 449 -16.09 13.18 17.91
C TYR A 449 -15.74 13.84 19.26
N ASN A 450 -14.83 13.24 20.02
CA ASN A 450 -14.40 13.77 21.32
C ASN A 450 -13.51 15.01 21.17
N GLU A 451 -12.57 15.02 20.22
CA GLU A 451 -11.58 16.07 20.08
C GLU A 451 -12.04 17.26 19.22
N ASN A 452 -12.98 17.05 18.27
CA ASN A 452 -13.43 18.10 17.34
C ASN A 452 -14.85 18.56 17.65
N ALA A 453 -14.96 19.67 18.39
CA ALA A 453 -16.25 20.24 18.77
C ALA A 453 -17.14 20.61 17.56
N LEU A 454 -16.57 21.03 16.44
CA LEU A 454 -17.34 21.35 15.22
C LEU A 454 -17.91 20.08 14.58
N PHE A 455 -17.13 18.99 14.53
CA PHE A 455 -17.59 17.71 14.02
C PHE A 455 -18.73 17.16 14.89
N ARG A 456 -18.55 17.16 16.23
CA ARG A 456 -19.58 16.75 17.18
C ARG A 456 -20.87 17.57 17.01
N LYS A 457 -20.77 18.89 16.99
CA LYS A 457 -21.93 19.79 16.80
C LYS A 457 -22.63 19.51 15.48
N ARG A 458 -21.89 19.29 14.40
CA ARG A 458 -22.45 19.01 13.07
C ARG A 458 -23.26 17.72 13.04
N ILE A 459 -22.79 16.67 13.72
CA ILE A 459 -23.51 15.40 13.83
C ILE A 459 -24.79 15.57 14.65
N GLN A 460 -24.74 16.29 15.76
CA GLN A 460 -25.87 16.48 16.67
C GLN A 460 -27.01 17.34 16.10
N LEU A 461 -26.80 18.06 15.00
CA LEU A 461 -27.81 18.93 14.38
C LEU A 461 -28.92 18.19 13.63
N ASP A 462 -28.74 16.92 13.30
CA ASP A 462 -29.66 16.18 12.44
C ASP A 462 -29.71 14.72 12.88
N GLN A 463 -30.90 14.20 13.11
CA GLN A 463 -31.13 12.81 13.54
C GLN A 463 -30.54 11.79 12.56
N LYS A 464 -30.64 12.05 11.25
CA LYS A 464 -30.02 11.20 10.22
C LYS A 464 -28.50 11.16 10.34
N LEU A 465 -27.86 12.26 10.76
CA LEU A 465 -26.40 12.30 10.96
C LEU A 465 -25.99 11.58 12.24
N ILE A 466 -26.83 11.56 13.27
CA ILE A 466 -26.60 10.77 14.46
C ILE A 466 -26.65 9.29 14.10
N GLU A 467 -27.66 8.86 13.34
CA GLU A 467 -27.75 7.46 12.86
C GLU A 467 -26.59 7.09 11.95
N LEU A 468 -26.19 7.97 11.02
CA LEU A 468 -24.98 7.82 10.20
C LEU A 468 -23.77 7.55 11.09
N PHE A 469 -23.56 8.41 12.09
CA PHE A 469 -22.39 8.32 12.97
C PHE A 469 -22.37 7.01 13.75
N GLN A 470 -23.51 6.59 14.33
CA GLN A 470 -23.63 5.34 15.08
C GLN A 470 -23.31 4.13 14.19
N MET A 471 -23.90 4.07 12.98
CA MET A 471 -23.57 3.00 12.02
C MET A 471 -22.10 3.03 11.64
N CYS A 472 -21.53 4.21 11.40
CA CYS A 472 -20.11 4.34 11.05
C CYS A 472 -19.21 3.84 12.18
N VAL A 473 -19.51 4.15 13.44
CA VAL A 473 -18.73 3.68 14.60
C VAL A 473 -18.77 2.14 14.71
N ASN A 474 -19.93 1.55 14.49
CA ASN A 474 -20.08 0.09 14.58
C ASN A 474 -19.29 -0.66 13.50
N ILE A 475 -19.20 -0.10 12.29
CA ILE A 475 -18.51 -0.76 11.16
C ILE A 475 -17.07 -0.26 10.94
N GLU A 476 -16.65 0.80 11.65
CA GLU A 476 -15.27 1.33 11.53
C GLU A 476 -14.24 0.26 11.86
N GLY A 477 -13.24 0.10 11.01
CA GLY A 477 -12.15 -0.87 11.17
C GLY A 477 -12.46 -2.28 10.70
N LEU A 478 -13.73 -2.62 10.35
CA LEU A 478 -14.06 -3.93 9.81
C LEU A 478 -13.38 -4.15 8.44
N PRO A 479 -12.99 -5.39 8.12
CA PRO A 479 -12.53 -5.77 6.79
C PRO A 479 -13.59 -5.46 5.73
N ARG A 480 -13.16 -4.85 4.61
CA ARG A 480 -14.05 -4.49 3.49
C ARG A 480 -13.80 -5.34 2.26
N HIS A 481 -12.56 -5.48 1.88
CA HIS A 481 -12.11 -6.33 0.79
C HIS A 481 -10.66 -6.75 1.02
N THR A 482 -10.27 -7.84 0.39
CA THR A 482 -8.90 -8.32 0.38
C THR A 482 -8.04 -7.55 -0.60
N SER A 483 -6.76 -7.55 -0.36
CA SER A 483 -5.71 -7.15 -1.28
C SER A 483 -4.46 -8.00 -1.05
N LEU A 484 -3.49 -7.91 -1.94
CA LEU A 484 -2.20 -8.59 -1.78
C LEU A 484 -1.24 -7.73 -0.95
N HIS A 485 -0.45 -8.37 -0.12
CA HIS A 485 0.66 -7.71 0.55
C HIS A 485 1.64 -7.15 -0.49
N ALA A 486 2.04 -5.89 -0.32
CA ALA A 486 2.80 -5.17 -1.35
C ALA A 486 4.16 -5.80 -1.69
N ALA A 487 4.75 -6.55 -0.76
CA ALA A 487 6.11 -7.08 -0.87
C ALA A 487 6.23 -8.57 -0.59
N GLY A 488 5.49 -9.06 0.43
CA GLY A 488 5.69 -10.39 1.00
C GLY A 488 5.15 -11.51 0.12
N ILE A 489 5.95 -12.54 -0.05
CA ILE A 489 5.51 -13.88 -0.45
C ILE A 489 5.84 -14.87 0.66
N VAL A 490 5.18 -16.00 0.63
CA VAL A 490 5.43 -17.13 1.52
C VAL A 490 6.15 -18.22 0.78
N LEU A 491 7.14 -18.80 1.44
CA LEU A 491 7.85 -19.99 0.99
C LEU A 491 7.74 -21.10 2.06
N SER A 492 7.50 -22.34 1.64
CA SER A 492 7.31 -23.50 2.52
C SER A 492 8.06 -24.73 1.99
N ASP A 493 8.50 -25.58 2.89
CA ASP A 493 9.05 -26.92 2.59
C ASP A 493 7.98 -27.95 2.23
N GLN A 494 6.72 -27.67 2.53
CA GLN A 494 5.55 -28.50 2.23
C GLN A 494 4.48 -27.69 1.50
N PRO A 495 3.48 -28.32 0.88
CA PRO A 495 2.36 -27.59 0.29
C PRO A 495 1.68 -26.67 1.32
N ILE A 496 1.60 -25.37 1.01
CA ILE A 496 1.09 -24.34 1.93
C ILE A 496 -0.31 -24.65 2.42
N VAL A 497 -1.13 -25.26 1.57
CA VAL A 497 -2.52 -25.62 1.89
C VAL A 497 -2.67 -26.60 3.07
N ASN A 498 -1.60 -27.29 3.43
CA ASN A 498 -1.60 -28.19 4.60
C ASN A 498 -1.60 -27.43 5.94
N VAL A 499 -1.15 -26.19 5.94
CA VAL A 499 -0.99 -25.36 7.16
C VAL A 499 -1.74 -24.03 7.12
N CYS A 500 -2.11 -23.59 5.92
CA CYS A 500 -2.79 -22.31 5.71
C CYS A 500 -3.72 -22.41 4.50
N PRO A 501 -5.00 -22.04 4.61
CA PRO A 501 -5.89 -22.00 3.46
C PRO A 501 -5.44 -20.93 2.49
N LEU A 502 -5.69 -21.16 1.20
CA LEU A 502 -5.36 -20.26 0.11
C LEU A 502 -6.61 -19.63 -0.50
N VAL A 503 -6.46 -18.53 -1.20
CA VAL A 503 -7.53 -17.86 -1.94
C VAL A 503 -7.02 -17.43 -3.32
N ASN A 504 -7.89 -17.57 -4.32
CA ASN A 504 -7.61 -17.04 -5.65
C ASN A 504 -7.84 -15.52 -5.63
N VAL A 505 -6.82 -14.78 -6.02
CA VAL A 505 -6.88 -13.32 -6.23
C VAL A 505 -6.51 -13.09 -7.70
N ASP A 506 -6.83 -11.93 -8.25
CA ASP A 506 -6.44 -11.60 -9.62
C ASP A 506 -4.94 -11.87 -9.87
N GLY A 507 -4.65 -12.81 -10.76
CA GLY A 507 -3.29 -13.24 -11.11
C GLY A 507 -3.09 -14.76 -11.10
N ASP A 508 -1.85 -15.17 -11.44
CA ASP A 508 -1.46 -16.58 -11.57
C ASP A 508 -1.10 -17.25 -10.23
N ILE A 509 -0.97 -16.51 -9.14
CA ILE A 509 -0.48 -16.99 -7.85
C ILE A 509 -1.56 -16.76 -6.79
N GLN A 510 -1.93 -17.83 -6.07
CA GLN A 510 -2.83 -17.75 -4.93
C GLN A 510 -2.23 -16.94 -3.79
N ALA A 511 -3.08 -16.43 -2.89
CA ALA A 511 -2.66 -15.79 -1.65
C ALA A 511 -3.05 -16.64 -0.44
N THR A 512 -2.29 -16.52 0.66
CA THR A 512 -2.70 -17.10 1.95
C THR A 512 -3.99 -16.42 2.42
N GLN A 513 -4.86 -17.16 3.10
CA GLN A 513 -6.01 -16.56 3.78
C GLN A 513 -5.62 -15.92 5.13
N PHE A 514 -4.49 -16.30 5.70
CA PHE A 514 -3.99 -15.69 6.93
C PHE A 514 -3.04 -14.53 6.63
N THR A 515 -3.09 -13.49 7.44
CA THR A 515 -2.21 -12.32 7.35
C THR A 515 -0.80 -12.62 7.85
N ALA A 516 0.16 -11.78 7.46
CA ALA A 516 1.59 -11.99 7.71
C ALA A 516 1.97 -12.29 9.18
N GLU A 517 1.21 -11.76 10.12
CA GLU A 517 1.48 -11.90 11.56
C GLU A 517 1.32 -13.34 12.11
N TYR A 518 0.56 -14.19 11.41
CA TYR A 518 0.31 -15.58 11.82
C TYR A 518 1.18 -16.61 11.10
N LEU A 519 1.82 -16.22 10.00
CA LEU A 519 2.46 -17.18 9.10
C LEU A 519 3.72 -17.82 9.71
N GLU A 520 4.48 -17.04 10.49
CA GLU A 520 5.69 -17.52 11.16
C GLU A 520 5.35 -18.58 12.22
N ASP A 521 4.24 -18.41 12.95
CA ASP A 521 3.76 -19.39 13.93
C ASP A 521 3.33 -20.72 13.30
N LEU A 522 2.98 -20.71 12.01
CA LEU A 522 2.61 -21.88 11.22
C LEU A 522 3.81 -22.56 10.53
N GLY A 523 5.02 -22.06 10.78
CA GLY A 523 6.23 -22.60 10.17
C GLY A 523 6.52 -22.08 8.77
N LEU A 524 5.73 -21.13 8.27
CA LEU A 524 5.88 -20.51 6.97
C LEU A 524 6.91 -19.39 7.00
N ILE A 525 7.65 -19.21 5.91
CA ILE A 525 8.71 -18.22 5.83
C ILE A 525 8.27 -17.10 4.90
N LYS A 526 8.23 -15.89 5.47
CA LYS A 526 7.99 -14.67 4.71
C LYS A 526 9.28 -14.21 4.04
N MET A 527 9.20 -13.91 2.75
CA MET A 527 10.27 -13.29 1.96
C MET A 527 9.75 -12.01 1.32
N ASP A 528 10.48 -10.91 1.49
CA ASP A 528 10.03 -9.60 1.00
C ASP A 528 10.69 -9.21 -0.32
N PHE A 529 9.88 -9.18 -1.38
CA PHE A 529 10.21 -8.72 -2.72
C PHE A 529 9.56 -7.37 -2.95
N LEU A 530 10.30 -6.31 -2.72
CA LEU A 530 9.76 -4.95 -2.81
C LEU A 530 9.92 -4.37 -4.22
N GLY A 531 8.81 -3.95 -4.82
CA GLY A 531 8.80 -3.20 -6.07
C GLY A 531 9.07 -1.72 -5.80
N ILE A 532 10.19 -1.19 -6.26
CA ILE A 532 10.58 0.21 -6.07
C ILE A 532 10.69 0.90 -7.42
N ARG A 533 9.79 1.83 -7.71
CA ARG A 533 9.76 2.61 -8.96
C ARG A 533 11.06 3.34 -9.25
N ASN A 534 11.74 3.81 -8.23
CA ASN A 534 13.02 4.50 -8.41
C ASN A 534 14.11 3.59 -8.99
N LEU A 535 14.05 2.27 -8.70
CA LEU A 535 14.98 1.31 -9.32
C LEU A 535 14.63 1.09 -10.81
N THR A 536 13.34 1.07 -11.16
CA THR A 536 12.91 1.09 -12.57
C THR A 536 13.46 2.32 -13.28
N THR A 537 13.32 3.50 -12.65
CA THR A 537 13.87 4.76 -13.20
C THR A 537 15.40 4.68 -13.39
N ILE A 538 16.15 4.20 -12.39
CA ILE A 538 17.61 4.03 -12.52
C ILE A 538 17.95 3.06 -13.66
N HIS A 539 17.28 1.92 -13.70
CA HIS A 539 17.51 0.90 -14.73
C HIS A 539 17.24 1.44 -16.14
N GLU A 540 16.11 2.13 -16.34
CA GLU A 540 15.73 2.76 -17.60
C GLU A 540 16.78 3.80 -18.05
N ILE A 541 17.25 4.66 -17.14
CA ILE A 541 18.29 5.65 -17.45
C ILE A 541 19.59 4.97 -17.88
N VAL A 542 20.06 3.97 -17.14
CA VAL A 542 21.30 3.25 -17.44
C VAL A 542 21.21 2.51 -18.78
N THR A 543 20.07 1.88 -19.05
CA THR A 543 19.80 1.20 -20.32
C THR A 543 19.79 2.17 -21.48
N ASN A 544 19.08 3.29 -21.38
CA ASN A 544 19.04 4.32 -22.41
C ASN A 544 20.41 4.95 -22.68
N LEU A 545 21.23 5.17 -21.64
CA LEU A 545 22.61 5.66 -21.80
C LEU A 545 23.49 4.65 -22.54
N LYS A 546 23.33 3.37 -22.24
CA LYS A 546 24.06 2.29 -22.92
C LYS A 546 23.67 2.18 -24.40
N GLU A 547 22.37 2.22 -24.70
CA GLU A 547 21.86 2.06 -26.05
C GLU A 547 22.07 3.28 -26.93
N GLN A 548 21.83 4.49 -26.40
CA GLN A 548 21.82 5.73 -27.20
C GLN A 548 23.13 6.50 -27.17
N LYS A 549 23.95 6.30 -26.13
CA LYS A 549 25.23 7.02 -25.96
C LYS A 549 26.44 6.10 -25.85
N HIS A 550 26.23 4.78 -25.85
CA HIS A 550 27.27 3.76 -25.61
C HIS A 550 28.04 3.95 -24.30
N ILE A 551 27.36 4.53 -23.29
CA ILE A 551 27.90 4.73 -21.95
C ILE A 551 27.42 3.60 -21.06
N SER A 552 28.33 2.75 -20.60
CA SER A 552 28.02 1.67 -19.64
C SER A 552 28.34 2.14 -18.22
N LEU A 553 27.31 2.27 -17.40
CA LEU A 553 27.42 2.68 -16.00
C LEU A 553 27.12 1.51 -15.06
N ASP A 554 28.09 1.17 -14.21
CA ASP A 554 27.85 0.30 -13.06
C ASP A 554 27.46 1.18 -11.86
N MET A 555 26.17 1.21 -11.54
CA MET A 555 25.63 2.04 -10.45
C MET A 555 26.16 1.67 -9.07
N MET A 556 26.76 0.47 -8.92
CA MET A 556 27.39 0.06 -7.66
C MET A 556 28.85 0.52 -7.53
N LYS A 557 29.44 1.07 -8.62
CA LYS A 557 30.82 1.56 -8.68
C LYS A 557 30.93 3.06 -8.99
N ILE A 558 29.83 3.79 -8.92
CA ILE A 558 29.86 5.24 -9.16
C ILE A 558 30.72 5.96 -8.12
N ASN A 559 31.30 7.07 -8.54
CA ASN A 559 32.11 7.90 -7.67
C ASN A 559 31.23 8.60 -6.60
N LEU A 560 31.35 8.18 -5.34
CA LEU A 560 30.64 8.79 -4.20
C LEU A 560 31.20 10.17 -3.79
N LYS A 561 32.19 10.71 -4.49
CA LYS A 561 32.79 12.04 -4.25
C LYS A 561 32.53 13.01 -5.41
N ASP A 562 31.49 12.76 -6.23
CA ASP A 562 31.17 13.62 -7.37
C ASP A 562 30.71 15.02 -6.93
N ALA A 563 31.47 16.03 -7.26
CA ALA A 563 31.22 17.42 -6.85
C ALA A 563 29.90 17.97 -7.41
N LYS A 564 29.53 17.60 -8.65
CA LYS A 564 28.27 18.05 -9.28
C LYS A 564 27.05 17.52 -8.50
N THR A 565 27.13 16.28 -8.02
CA THR A 565 26.09 15.66 -7.23
C THR A 565 25.88 16.38 -5.91
N TYR A 566 26.96 16.67 -5.17
CA TYR A 566 26.85 17.42 -3.91
C TYR A 566 26.40 18.87 -4.12
N GLN A 567 26.81 19.51 -5.18
CA GLN A 567 26.33 20.84 -5.56
C GLN A 567 24.81 20.82 -5.81
N LEU A 568 24.31 19.82 -6.54
CA LEU A 568 22.88 19.65 -6.80
C LEU A 568 22.10 19.46 -5.49
N LEU A 569 22.62 18.63 -4.57
CA LEU A 569 22.00 18.38 -3.25
C LEU A 569 22.01 19.63 -2.37
N SER A 570 23.13 20.35 -2.32
CA SER A 570 23.30 21.58 -1.52
C SER A 570 22.43 22.73 -2.01
N LEU A 571 22.15 22.81 -3.30
CA LEU A 571 21.20 23.76 -3.86
C LEU A 571 19.72 23.36 -3.61
N GLY A 572 19.46 22.18 -3.08
CA GLY A 572 18.10 21.66 -2.87
C GLY A 572 17.38 21.29 -4.17
N ASN A 573 18.09 21.03 -5.24
CA ASN A 573 17.52 20.68 -6.55
C ASN A 573 17.13 19.19 -6.60
N THR A 574 16.38 18.70 -5.63
CA THR A 574 16.16 17.28 -5.34
C THR A 574 14.80 16.72 -5.77
N LEU A 575 14.00 17.48 -6.51
CA LEU A 575 12.73 16.99 -7.06
C LEU A 575 12.97 15.72 -7.90
N GLY A 576 12.22 14.65 -7.61
CA GLY A 576 12.35 13.34 -8.23
C GLY A 576 13.52 12.50 -7.71
N VAL A 577 14.31 12.98 -6.74
CA VAL A 577 15.37 12.20 -6.10
C VAL A 577 14.78 11.43 -4.91
N PHE A 578 14.98 10.13 -4.91
CA PHE A 578 14.44 9.21 -3.89
C PHE A 578 14.66 9.74 -2.46
N GLN A 579 13.58 9.80 -1.69
CA GLN A 579 13.52 10.29 -0.30
C GLN A 579 14.01 11.72 -0.04
N LEU A 580 14.55 12.44 -1.02
CA LEU A 580 15.09 13.79 -0.85
C LEU A 580 14.22 14.90 -1.46
N GLU A 581 13.03 14.58 -1.99
CA GLU A 581 12.21 15.52 -2.77
C GLU A 581 11.25 16.38 -1.94
N SER A 582 11.00 16.04 -0.65
CA SER A 582 10.07 16.82 0.16
C SER A 582 10.63 18.19 0.53
N SER A 583 9.77 19.22 0.60
CA SER A 583 10.19 20.61 0.86
C SER A 583 11.01 20.75 2.15
N GLY A 584 10.64 20.02 3.20
CA GLY A 584 11.38 20.06 4.46
C GLY A 584 12.78 19.45 4.36
N ILE A 585 12.93 18.33 3.67
CA ILE A 585 14.24 17.71 3.41
C ILE A 585 15.09 18.60 2.49
N THR A 586 14.48 19.19 1.47
CA THR A 586 15.15 20.14 0.57
C THR A 586 15.73 21.33 1.36
N SER A 587 14.94 21.92 2.26
CA SER A 587 15.40 23.01 3.15
C SER A 587 16.51 22.55 4.09
N LEU A 588 16.44 21.31 4.59
CA LEU A 588 17.46 20.73 5.44
C LEU A 588 18.78 20.52 4.68
N LEU A 589 18.73 20.01 3.45
CA LEU A 589 19.90 19.85 2.58
C LEU A 589 20.58 21.19 2.29
N GLN A 590 19.80 22.24 2.03
CA GLN A 590 20.32 23.60 1.85
C GLN A 590 21.02 24.16 3.08
N LYS A 591 20.56 23.79 4.29
CA LYS A 591 21.19 24.22 5.55
C LYS A 591 22.44 23.41 5.90
N ILE A 592 22.38 22.09 5.71
CA ILE A 592 23.49 21.16 6.01
C ILE A 592 24.65 21.28 5.02
N GLN A 593 24.36 21.63 3.75
CA GLN A 593 25.36 21.70 2.66
C GLN A 593 26.18 20.40 2.60
N PRO A 594 25.56 19.28 2.16
CA PRO A 594 26.22 17.98 2.13
C PRO A 594 27.43 17.99 1.19
N ASN A 595 28.54 17.42 1.65
CA ASN A 595 29.80 17.32 0.91
C ASN A 595 30.43 15.91 0.96
N LYS A 596 29.80 15.00 1.69
CA LYS A 596 30.17 13.59 1.82
C LYS A 596 28.94 12.71 1.94
N PHE A 597 29.12 11.42 1.68
CA PHE A 597 28.03 10.44 1.64
C PHE A 597 27.29 10.31 2.99
N GLU A 598 28.01 10.37 4.09
CA GLU A 598 27.48 10.29 5.45
C GLU A 598 26.47 11.40 5.76
N ASP A 599 26.64 12.59 5.16
CA ASP A 599 25.71 13.69 5.35
C ASP A 599 24.31 13.35 4.83
N ILE A 600 24.21 12.60 3.74
CA ILE A 600 22.93 12.15 3.16
C ILE A 600 22.26 11.18 4.15
N SER A 601 23.04 10.24 4.70
CA SER A 601 22.55 9.30 5.70
C SER A 601 22.03 10.01 6.95
N VAL A 602 22.72 11.03 7.41
CA VAL A 602 22.29 11.83 8.56
C VAL A 602 21.02 12.63 8.25
N VAL A 603 20.89 13.21 7.06
CA VAL A 603 19.65 13.90 6.63
C VAL A 603 18.45 12.97 6.71
N LEU A 604 18.56 11.75 6.18
CA LEU A 604 17.50 10.75 6.23
C LEU A 604 17.20 10.29 7.67
N ALA A 605 18.19 10.22 8.53
CA ALA A 605 18.02 9.81 9.91
C ALA A 605 17.42 10.91 10.80
N LEU A 606 17.79 12.18 10.60
CA LEU A 606 17.37 13.31 11.43
C LEU A 606 16.00 13.88 11.04
N TYR A 607 15.59 13.80 9.77
CA TYR A 607 14.33 14.37 9.33
C TYR A 607 13.12 13.49 9.71
N ARG A 608 12.89 13.36 11.03
CA ARG A 608 11.76 12.60 11.61
C ARG A 608 11.32 13.22 12.94
N PRO A 609 10.03 13.09 13.30
CA PRO A 609 9.55 13.54 14.61
C PRO A 609 10.43 12.99 15.74
N GLY A 610 10.83 13.83 16.68
CA GLY A 610 11.73 13.50 17.77
C GLY A 610 13.22 13.74 17.47
N ALA A 611 13.74 13.33 16.32
CA ALA A 611 15.14 13.56 15.95
C ALA A 611 15.40 14.98 15.40
N MET A 612 14.39 15.64 14.84
CA MET A 612 14.52 17.00 14.25
C MET A 612 15.02 18.07 15.21
N GLN A 613 14.81 17.92 16.52
CA GLN A 613 15.30 18.86 17.53
C GLN A 613 16.84 18.97 17.56
N HIS A 614 17.56 17.98 17.03
CA HIS A 614 19.02 17.96 16.99
C HIS A 614 19.64 18.52 15.71
N ILE A 615 18.81 18.96 14.76
CA ILE A 615 19.26 19.44 13.44
C ILE A 615 20.16 20.68 13.59
N ASP A 616 19.73 21.67 14.37
CA ASP A 616 20.48 22.92 14.51
C ASP A 616 21.84 22.68 15.19
N THR A 617 21.88 21.84 16.23
CA THR A 617 23.12 21.41 16.89
C THR A 617 24.06 20.68 15.92
N TYR A 618 23.49 19.79 15.07
CA TYR A 618 24.30 19.09 14.07
C TYR A 618 24.93 20.07 13.07
N ILE A 619 24.15 21.02 12.55
CA ILE A 619 24.63 22.03 11.59
C ILE A 619 25.69 22.91 12.21
N GLU A 620 25.49 23.36 13.46
CA GLU A 620 26.47 24.18 14.18
C GLU A 620 27.80 23.44 14.34
N ARG A 621 27.77 22.21 14.85
CA ARG A 621 28.97 21.40 15.10
C ARG A 621 29.66 20.93 13.80
N LYS A 622 28.90 20.73 12.71
CA LYS A 622 29.49 20.48 11.40
C LYS A 622 30.25 21.67 10.86
N LYS A 623 29.75 22.90 11.06
CA LYS A 623 30.40 24.13 10.62
C LYS A 623 31.61 24.47 11.49
N ASP A 624 31.53 24.18 12.77
CA ASP A 624 32.58 24.45 13.76
C ASP A 624 32.85 23.21 14.61
N PRO A 625 33.79 22.35 14.19
CA PRO A 625 34.13 21.12 14.92
C PRO A 625 34.67 21.35 16.34
N SER A 626 35.11 22.55 16.66
CA SER A 626 35.59 22.88 18.02
C SER A 626 34.45 22.83 19.07
N LYS A 627 33.21 22.95 18.65
CA LYS A 627 32.01 22.86 19.47
C LYS A 627 31.54 21.45 19.75
N VAL A 628 32.22 20.45 19.23
CA VAL A 628 31.82 19.04 19.46
C VAL A 628 32.20 18.64 20.87
N VAL A 629 31.21 18.18 21.61
CA VAL A 629 31.39 17.69 22.98
C VAL A 629 31.01 16.21 23.02
N TYR A 630 31.93 15.42 23.62
CA TYR A 630 31.68 14.00 23.87
C TYR A 630 31.42 13.79 25.37
N PRO A 631 30.36 13.07 25.78
CA PRO A 631 30.06 12.78 27.17
C PRO A 631 31.20 12.03 27.88
N HIS A 632 31.98 11.26 27.13
CA HIS A 632 33.20 10.59 27.62
C HIS A 632 34.20 10.40 26.46
N PRO A 633 35.52 10.47 26.66
CA PRO A 633 36.53 10.32 25.60
C PRO A 633 36.40 9.01 24.80
N LEU A 634 36.03 7.90 25.45
CA LEU A 634 35.78 6.61 24.80
C LEU A 634 34.67 6.63 23.77
N LEU A 635 33.80 7.65 23.77
CA LEU A 635 32.71 7.81 22.82
C LEU A 635 33.10 8.60 21.59
N GLU A 636 34.28 9.24 21.55
CA GLU A 636 34.74 9.98 20.38
C GLU A 636 34.76 9.11 19.12
N PRO A 637 35.34 7.89 19.09
CA PRO A 637 35.36 7.06 17.88
C PRO A 637 33.97 6.68 17.38
N ILE A 638 32.99 6.59 18.29
CA ILE A 638 31.61 6.20 18.00
C ILE A 638 30.80 7.39 17.46
N LEU A 639 31.00 8.58 18.06
CA LEU A 639 30.14 9.74 17.78
C LEU A 639 30.80 10.78 16.86
N LYS A 640 32.04 10.56 16.43
CA LYS A 640 32.79 11.50 15.58
C LYS A 640 32.12 11.76 14.25
N GLU A 641 31.59 10.73 13.60
CA GLU A 641 30.88 10.84 12.32
C GLU A 641 29.61 11.67 12.40
N THR A 642 28.99 11.76 13.60
CA THR A 642 27.77 12.50 13.88
C THR A 642 27.98 13.72 14.76
N TYR A 643 29.20 14.23 14.84
CA TYR A 643 29.61 15.43 15.59
C TYR A 643 29.15 15.41 17.06
N GLY A 644 29.32 14.25 17.74
CA GLY A 644 29.00 14.09 19.16
C GLY A 644 27.49 13.86 19.45
N ILE A 645 26.66 13.65 18.44
CA ILE A 645 25.22 13.39 18.61
C ILE A 645 24.94 11.92 18.35
N MET A 646 24.20 11.26 19.25
CA MET A 646 23.66 9.92 18.96
C MET A 646 22.52 10.05 17.95
N ILE A 647 22.65 9.41 16.80
CA ILE A 647 21.64 9.41 15.71
C ILE A 647 21.22 7.97 15.39
N TYR A 648 22.18 7.05 15.47
CA TYR A 648 21.99 5.67 15.04
C TYR A 648 21.82 4.70 16.22
N GLN A 649 21.00 3.65 15.99
CA GLN A 649 20.81 2.56 16.96
C GLN A 649 22.12 1.84 17.26
N GLU A 650 22.97 1.72 16.26
CA GLU A 650 24.31 1.13 16.34
C GLU A 650 25.20 1.90 17.31
N GLN A 651 25.11 3.23 17.35
CA GLN A 651 25.85 4.06 18.31
C GLN A 651 25.40 3.80 19.76
N VAL A 652 24.11 3.56 20.00
CA VAL A 652 23.60 3.17 21.32
C VAL A 652 24.17 1.81 21.74
N MET A 653 24.21 0.84 20.82
CA MET A 653 24.77 -0.48 21.09
C MET A 653 26.28 -0.44 21.37
N GLN A 654 27.04 0.30 20.57
CA GLN A 654 28.48 0.49 20.76
C GLN A 654 28.79 1.25 22.07
N THR A 655 27.97 2.22 22.43
CA THR A 655 28.07 2.92 23.72
C THR A 655 27.85 1.95 24.88
N ALA A 656 26.84 1.08 24.80
CA ALA A 656 26.59 0.06 25.82
C ALA A 656 27.76 -0.94 25.93
N GLN A 657 28.39 -1.28 24.82
CA GLN A 657 29.57 -2.14 24.77
C GLN A 657 30.78 -1.47 25.42
N VAL A 658 31.15 -0.25 24.97
CA VAL A 658 32.41 0.41 25.36
C VAL A 658 32.34 0.97 26.77
N ILE A 659 31.22 1.52 27.19
CA ILE A 659 31.02 2.08 28.52
C ILE A 659 30.60 1.02 29.53
N GLY A 660 29.54 0.24 29.19
CA GLY A 660 28.91 -0.71 30.10
C GLY A 660 29.51 -2.12 30.07
N GLY A 661 30.45 -2.40 29.13
CA GLY A 661 31.06 -3.73 28.99
C GLY A 661 30.09 -4.80 28.48
N PHE A 662 29.00 -4.41 27.86
CA PHE A 662 28.01 -5.35 27.28
C PHE A 662 28.57 -6.05 26.05
N SER A 663 28.19 -7.30 25.84
CA SER A 663 28.29 -7.88 24.49
C SER A 663 27.34 -7.17 23.53
N LEU A 664 27.61 -7.18 22.24
CA LEU A 664 26.71 -6.56 21.24
C LEU A 664 25.32 -7.19 21.26
N ALA A 665 25.22 -8.48 21.58
CA ALA A 665 23.94 -9.18 21.74
C ALA A 665 23.12 -8.63 22.93
N GLN A 666 23.76 -8.40 24.09
CA GLN A 666 23.14 -7.75 25.23
C GLN A 666 22.78 -6.29 24.95
N ALA A 667 23.63 -5.58 24.21
CA ALA A 667 23.39 -4.20 23.80
C ALA A 667 22.14 -4.07 22.87
N ASP A 668 21.91 -5.03 21.97
CA ASP A 668 20.67 -5.06 21.18
C ASP A 668 19.44 -5.31 22.05
N THR A 669 19.55 -6.17 23.05
CA THR A 669 18.47 -6.41 24.03
C THR A 669 18.14 -5.13 24.82
N LEU A 670 19.16 -4.39 25.28
CA LEU A 670 19.01 -3.10 25.95
C LEU A 670 18.30 -2.08 25.04
N ARG A 671 18.78 -1.94 23.82
CA ARG A 671 18.17 -1.05 22.82
C ARG A 671 16.70 -1.36 22.58
N LYS A 672 16.32 -2.65 22.48
CA LYS A 672 14.92 -3.07 22.30
C LYS A 672 14.07 -2.80 23.54
N ALA A 673 14.60 -3.04 24.74
CA ALA A 673 13.91 -2.74 25.99
C ALA A 673 13.59 -1.25 26.09
N MET A 674 14.57 -0.38 25.78
CA MET A 674 14.41 1.07 25.72
C MET A 674 13.35 1.49 24.68
N SER A 675 13.44 0.97 23.45
CA SER A 675 12.47 1.32 22.36
C SER A 675 11.05 0.90 22.69
N LYS A 676 10.86 -0.25 23.37
CA LYS A 676 9.55 -0.78 23.76
C LYS A 676 9.07 -0.29 25.13
N LYS A 677 9.87 0.54 25.82
CA LYS A 677 9.61 1.09 27.16
C LYS A 677 9.26 0.01 28.19
N LYS A 678 9.97 -1.12 28.16
CA LYS A 678 9.81 -2.21 29.15
C LYS A 678 10.56 -1.86 30.43
N LEU A 679 9.88 -1.21 31.37
CA LEU A 679 10.48 -0.61 32.56
C LEU A 679 11.25 -1.62 33.40
N ASP A 680 10.69 -2.81 33.68
CA ASP A 680 11.32 -3.83 34.51
C ASP A 680 12.66 -4.32 33.94
N VAL A 681 12.67 -4.59 32.63
CA VAL A 681 13.89 -5.03 31.91
C VAL A 681 14.93 -3.91 31.86
N MET A 682 14.48 -2.67 31.64
CA MET A 682 15.37 -1.50 31.59
C MET A 682 16.09 -1.25 32.92
N GLN A 683 15.39 -1.37 34.03
CA GLN A 683 15.98 -1.13 35.34
C GLN A 683 17.13 -2.11 35.62
N ASN A 684 16.92 -3.41 35.39
CA ASN A 684 17.95 -4.42 35.55
C ASN A 684 19.17 -4.18 34.64
N LEU A 685 18.92 -3.86 33.35
CA LEU A 685 19.98 -3.58 32.39
C LEU A 685 20.73 -2.28 32.72
N LYS A 686 20.07 -1.27 33.31
CA LYS A 686 20.71 -0.05 33.81
C LYS A 686 21.69 -0.35 34.91
N GLU A 687 21.32 -1.16 35.88
CA GLU A 687 22.20 -1.58 36.98
C GLU A 687 23.43 -2.32 36.46
N GLN A 688 23.23 -3.26 35.53
CA GLN A 688 24.33 -3.96 34.86
C GLN A 688 25.24 -3.00 34.07
N PHE A 689 24.68 -2.01 33.38
CA PHE A 689 25.46 -0.99 32.67
C PHE A 689 26.36 -0.18 33.60
N ILE A 690 25.81 0.29 34.74
CA ILE A 690 26.56 1.05 35.74
C ILE A 690 27.66 0.19 36.35
N LEU A 691 27.38 -1.06 36.70
CA LEU A 691 28.36 -2.01 37.22
C LEU A 691 29.51 -2.27 36.25
N GLY A 692 29.17 -2.41 34.94
CA GLY A 692 30.16 -2.54 33.89
C GLY A 692 31.01 -1.27 33.71
N ALA A 693 30.37 -0.08 33.75
CA ALA A 693 31.08 1.21 33.69
C ALA A 693 32.07 1.40 34.83
N ARG A 694 31.72 0.96 36.03
CA ARG A 694 32.67 0.97 37.21
C ARG A 694 33.90 0.11 36.94
N LYS A 695 33.74 -1.07 36.32
CA LYS A 695 34.87 -1.94 35.93
C LYS A 695 35.79 -1.22 34.93
N ASN A 696 35.22 -0.40 34.07
CA ASN A 696 35.93 0.44 33.10
C ASN A 696 36.43 1.77 33.70
N ARG A 697 36.41 1.91 35.05
CA ARG A 697 36.87 3.07 35.82
C ARG A 697 36.11 4.37 35.48
N ILE A 698 34.85 4.27 35.10
CA ILE A 698 33.99 5.42 34.80
C ILE A 698 33.14 5.73 36.02
N LYS A 699 33.05 7.02 36.40
CA LYS A 699 32.26 7.47 37.55
C LYS A 699 30.76 7.24 37.32
N ASP A 700 30.02 6.92 38.36
CA ASP A 700 28.57 6.67 38.33
C ASP A 700 27.78 7.89 37.81
N SER A 701 28.18 9.10 38.11
CA SER A 701 27.54 10.32 37.58
C SER A 701 27.59 10.36 36.05
N VAL A 702 28.75 10.04 35.47
CA VAL A 702 28.98 10.05 34.03
C VAL A 702 28.24 8.88 33.37
N SER A 703 28.27 7.68 33.98
CA SER A 703 27.56 6.53 33.44
C SER A 703 26.05 6.71 33.49
N ASN A 704 25.48 7.33 34.52
CA ASN A 704 24.07 7.68 34.58
C ASN A 704 23.69 8.74 33.54
N GLU A 705 24.50 9.77 33.32
CA GLU A 705 24.29 10.77 32.26
C GLU A 705 24.29 10.11 30.87
N ILE A 706 25.28 9.27 30.57
CA ILE A 706 25.36 8.54 29.30
C ILE A 706 24.14 7.64 29.13
N PHE A 707 23.70 6.91 30.16
CA PHE A 707 22.53 6.06 30.10
C PHE A 707 21.24 6.87 29.80
N SER A 708 21.10 8.05 30.43
CA SER A 708 19.97 8.95 30.18
C SER A 708 19.94 9.46 28.73
N ILE A 709 21.13 9.79 28.16
CA ILE A 709 21.26 10.14 26.74
C ILE A 709 20.83 8.96 25.87
N MET A 710 21.29 7.73 26.15
CA MET A 710 20.90 6.53 25.41
C MET A 710 19.39 6.29 25.49
N GLU A 711 18.77 6.45 26.63
CA GLU A 711 17.34 6.29 26.86
C GLU A 711 16.51 7.28 26.01
N GLN A 712 16.91 8.55 26.01
CA GLN A 712 16.28 9.57 25.15
C GLN A 712 16.34 9.21 23.67
N PHE A 713 17.48 8.70 23.22
CA PHE A 713 17.71 8.38 21.81
C PHE A 713 17.15 7.03 21.38
N ALA A 714 17.00 6.07 22.28
CA ALA A 714 16.52 4.73 21.93
C ALA A 714 15.10 4.73 21.32
N GLY A 715 14.30 5.75 21.66
CA GLY A 715 12.95 5.95 21.06
C GLY A 715 12.95 6.43 19.62
N TYR A 716 14.02 7.10 19.15
CA TYR A 716 14.10 7.64 17.78
C TYR A 716 15.40 7.28 17.05
N GLY A 717 16.27 6.47 17.63
CA GLY A 717 17.47 6.00 16.95
C GLY A 717 17.16 5.37 15.60
N PHE A 718 17.89 5.75 14.56
CA PHE A 718 17.69 5.19 13.22
C PHE A 718 18.61 3.99 13.00
N ASN A 719 18.16 3.02 12.22
CA ASN A 719 19.03 1.93 11.79
C ASN A 719 20.04 2.47 10.78
N LYS A 720 21.34 2.47 11.13
CA LYS A 720 22.42 2.99 10.28
C LYS A 720 22.52 2.20 8.98
N SER A 721 22.42 0.87 9.05
CA SER A 721 22.47 0.00 7.88
C SER A 721 21.39 0.35 6.86
N HIS A 722 20.15 0.59 7.32
CA HIS A 722 19.05 1.02 6.48
C HIS A 722 19.29 2.41 5.88
N SER A 723 19.77 3.36 6.69
CA SER A 723 20.06 4.72 6.24
C SER A 723 21.10 4.74 5.14
N TYR A 724 22.18 3.97 5.30
CA TYR A 724 23.26 3.90 4.32
C TYR A 724 22.80 3.29 2.99
N ALA A 725 22.05 2.19 3.05
CA ALA A 725 21.53 1.55 1.85
C ALA A 725 20.61 2.49 1.04
N TYR A 726 19.71 3.20 1.72
CA TYR A 726 18.81 4.14 1.07
C TYR A 726 19.48 5.43 0.64
N SER A 727 20.50 5.86 1.36
CA SER A 727 21.37 6.98 0.93
C SER A 727 22.09 6.66 -0.36
N LEU A 728 22.46 5.39 -0.59
CA LEU A 728 23.10 5.00 -1.83
C LEU A 728 22.13 5.11 -3.02
N VAL A 729 20.89 4.67 -2.88
CA VAL A 729 19.85 4.85 -3.91
C VAL A 729 19.58 6.33 -4.16
N ALA A 730 19.47 7.13 -3.09
CA ALA A 730 19.27 8.58 -3.20
C ALA A 730 20.44 9.26 -3.91
N TYR A 731 21.68 8.87 -3.57
CA TYR A 731 22.90 9.37 -4.22
C TYR A 731 22.95 8.96 -5.69
N GLN A 732 22.64 7.71 -6.01
CA GLN A 732 22.59 7.22 -7.40
C GLN A 732 21.63 8.04 -8.24
N MET A 733 20.43 8.32 -7.74
CA MET A 733 19.47 9.18 -8.43
C MET A 733 19.95 10.62 -8.55
N ALA A 734 20.55 11.19 -7.50
CA ALA A 734 21.13 12.53 -7.55
C ALA A 734 22.30 12.62 -8.54
N TYR A 735 23.15 11.58 -8.60
CA TYR A 735 24.24 11.46 -9.57
C TYR A 735 23.74 11.44 -11.01
N LEU A 736 22.74 10.62 -11.30
CA LEU A 736 22.12 10.55 -12.62
C LEU A 736 21.46 11.89 -12.99
N LYS A 737 20.79 12.55 -12.06
CA LYS A 737 20.19 13.87 -12.26
C LYS A 737 21.25 14.95 -12.52
N ALA A 738 22.38 14.91 -11.84
CA ALA A 738 23.44 15.90 -11.96
C ALA A 738 24.25 15.74 -13.26
N ASN A 739 24.54 14.50 -13.66
CA ASN A 739 25.42 14.19 -14.78
C ASN A 739 24.69 13.85 -16.09
N TYR A 740 23.46 13.34 -16.01
CA TYR A 740 22.65 12.92 -17.16
C TYR A 740 21.21 13.46 -17.09
N PRO A 741 20.99 14.77 -16.92
CA PRO A 741 19.68 15.34 -16.63
C PRO A 741 18.63 15.03 -17.69
N LEU A 742 19.00 15.00 -18.97
CA LEU A 742 18.07 14.71 -20.07
C LEU A 742 17.43 13.31 -19.91
N TYR A 743 18.25 12.29 -19.68
CA TYR A 743 17.79 10.90 -19.45
C TYR A 743 17.06 10.75 -18.13
N PHE A 744 17.49 11.47 -17.09
CA PHE A 744 16.82 11.48 -15.80
C PHE A 744 15.38 12.00 -15.91
N TYR A 745 15.18 13.14 -16.57
CA TYR A 745 13.82 13.68 -16.71
C TYR A 745 12.97 12.91 -17.70
N GLN A 746 13.53 12.34 -18.74
CA GLN A 746 12.80 11.47 -19.66
C GLN A 746 12.21 10.26 -18.91
N SER A 747 13.02 9.55 -18.13
CA SER A 747 12.55 8.40 -17.33
C SER A 747 11.61 8.83 -16.22
N LEU A 748 11.89 9.95 -15.53
CA LEU A 748 11.02 10.47 -14.49
C LEU A 748 9.63 10.83 -15.02
N LEU A 749 9.55 11.46 -16.20
CA LEU A 749 8.29 11.78 -16.87
C LEU A 749 7.51 10.51 -17.25
N ASN A 750 8.21 9.46 -17.72
CA ASN A 750 7.60 8.15 -17.98
C ASN A 750 6.94 7.57 -16.72
N SER A 751 7.60 7.68 -15.59
CA SER A 751 7.10 7.13 -14.31
C SER A 751 5.81 7.80 -13.79
N VAL A 752 5.44 8.97 -14.34
CA VAL A 752 4.27 9.75 -13.89
C VAL A 752 3.22 9.98 -14.97
N ILE A 753 3.28 9.24 -16.06
CA ILE A 753 2.22 9.26 -17.09
C ILE A 753 0.86 8.98 -16.40
N GLY A 754 -0.13 9.81 -16.69
CA GLY A 754 -1.44 9.79 -16.03
C GLY A 754 -1.58 10.74 -14.83
N SER A 755 -0.49 11.34 -14.33
CA SER A 755 -0.50 12.32 -13.23
C SER A 755 -0.16 13.72 -13.77
N GLY A 756 -1.16 14.49 -14.18
CA GLY A 756 -0.97 15.85 -14.72
C GLY A 756 -0.22 16.79 -13.76
N ILE A 757 -0.44 16.67 -12.44
CA ILE A 757 0.23 17.50 -11.43
C ILE A 757 1.73 17.25 -11.39
N LYS A 758 2.15 15.98 -11.29
CA LYS A 758 3.59 15.64 -11.27
C LYS A 758 4.27 15.93 -12.61
N THR A 759 3.60 15.62 -13.70
CA THR A 759 4.10 15.94 -15.06
C THR A 759 4.38 17.43 -15.21
N SER A 760 3.44 18.29 -14.81
CA SER A 760 3.62 19.75 -14.83
C SER A 760 4.83 20.20 -14.02
N GLN A 761 5.02 19.67 -12.80
CA GLN A 761 6.16 20.00 -11.94
C GLN A 761 7.49 19.63 -12.59
N TYR A 762 7.56 18.44 -13.20
CA TYR A 762 8.81 17.96 -13.85
C TYR A 762 9.11 18.73 -15.13
N ILE A 763 8.08 19.07 -15.94
CA ILE A 763 8.27 19.92 -17.13
C ILE A 763 8.75 21.32 -16.73
N TYR A 764 8.19 21.89 -15.66
CA TYR A 764 8.65 23.18 -15.15
C TYR A 764 10.13 23.14 -14.75
N GLU A 765 10.56 22.08 -14.07
CA GLU A 765 11.96 21.92 -13.70
C GLU A 765 12.86 21.69 -14.92
N CYS A 766 12.39 20.97 -15.94
CA CYS A 766 13.09 20.85 -17.23
C CYS A 766 13.34 22.23 -17.85
N LYS A 767 12.31 23.09 -17.93
CA LYS A 767 12.43 24.45 -18.44
C LYS A 767 13.48 25.27 -17.66
N ARG A 768 13.50 25.18 -16.34
CA ARG A 768 14.50 25.83 -15.48
C ARG A 768 15.94 25.37 -15.75
N ARG A 769 16.11 24.18 -16.28
CA ARG A 769 17.41 23.59 -16.63
C ARG A 769 17.74 23.66 -18.11
N ASN A 770 16.99 24.44 -18.86
CA ASN A 770 17.12 24.58 -20.31
C ASN A 770 16.95 23.25 -21.06
N ILE A 771 16.15 22.32 -20.52
CA ILE A 771 15.75 21.09 -21.19
C ILE A 771 14.39 21.33 -21.86
N VAL A 772 14.39 21.29 -23.19
CA VAL A 772 13.18 21.47 -23.97
C VAL A 772 12.34 20.19 -23.92
N VAL A 773 11.04 20.36 -23.60
CA VAL A 773 10.06 19.28 -23.69
C VAL A 773 9.07 19.63 -24.80
N ASN A 774 9.16 18.91 -25.90
CA ASN A 774 8.32 19.08 -27.08
C ASN A 774 6.93 18.49 -26.83
N GLY A 775 5.89 19.15 -27.31
CA GLY A 775 4.49 18.67 -27.26
C GLY A 775 4.29 17.37 -28.04
N CYS A 776 3.05 16.85 -28.00
CA CYS A 776 2.69 15.70 -28.80
C CYS A 776 2.80 16.03 -30.30
N ASP A 777 3.21 15.06 -31.09
CA ASP A 777 3.31 15.13 -32.55
C ASP A 777 2.87 13.77 -33.14
N ILE A 778 1.98 13.78 -34.10
CA ILE A 778 1.37 12.56 -34.61
C ILE A 778 2.38 11.63 -35.29
N ASN A 779 3.44 12.19 -35.87
CA ASN A 779 4.48 11.46 -36.59
C ASN A 779 5.69 11.10 -35.72
N HIS A 780 5.92 11.83 -34.63
CA HIS A 780 7.14 11.67 -33.82
C HIS A 780 6.89 11.11 -32.42
N SER A 781 5.69 11.31 -31.87
CA SER A 781 5.35 10.80 -30.52
C SER A 781 5.23 9.28 -30.53
N LYS A 782 5.86 8.63 -29.55
CA LYS A 782 5.79 7.19 -29.30
C LYS A 782 4.87 6.86 -28.12
N ALA A 783 4.94 5.62 -27.64
CA ALA A 783 4.19 5.17 -26.45
C ALA A 783 4.66 5.87 -25.16
N PHE A 784 5.96 6.18 -25.07
CA PHE A 784 6.60 6.79 -23.91
C PHE A 784 7.33 8.07 -24.30
N TYR A 785 7.74 8.87 -23.30
CA TYR A 785 8.62 10.01 -23.55
C TYR A 785 9.93 9.54 -24.18
N THR A 786 10.34 10.19 -25.26
CA THR A 786 11.56 9.86 -26.00
C THR A 786 12.49 11.06 -26.10
N ILE A 787 13.79 10.77 -26.22
CA ILE A 787 14.79 11.81 -26.44
C ILE A 787 14.93 12.01 -27.94
N GLU A 788 14.78 13.27 -28.37
CA GLU A 788 15.01 13.72 -29.75
C GLU A 788 16.14 14.74 -29.72
N GLN A 789 17.31 14.36 -30.20
CA GLN A 789 18.54 15.18 -30.17
C GLN A 789 18.86 15.63 -28.73
N ASN A 790 18.49 16.83 -28.33
CA ASN A 790 18.71 17.38 -26.99
C ASN A 790 17.42 17.84 -26.30
N SER A 791 16.30 17.29 -26.70
CA SER A 791 14.96 17.59 -26.17
C SER A 791 14.20 16.31 -25.83
N ILE A 792 13.11 16.41 -25.10
CA ILE A 792 12.23 15.30 -24.74
C ILE A 792 10.91 15.47 -25.50
N ARG A 793 10.43 14.45 -26.21
CA ARG A 793 9.14 14.40 -26.88
C ARG A 793 8.08 13.78 -25.99
N MET A 794 6.89 14.42 -25.88
CA MET A 794 5.74 13.87 -25.18
C MET A 794 5.10 12.71 -25.94
N PRO A 795 4.68 11.62 -25.27
CA PRO A 795 3.92 10.54 -25.87
C PRO A 795 2.45 10.90 -26.06
N LEU A 796 1.76 10.27 -27.02
CA LEU A 796 0.32 10.52 -27.25
C LEU A 796 -0.56 10.12 -26.07
N GLN A 797 -0.18 9.12 -25.29
CA GLN A 797 -0.96 8.66 -24.15
C GLN A 797 -1.04 9.66 -22.96
N VAL A 798 -0.30 10.76 -22.97
CA VAL A 798 -0.48 11.83 -21.97
C VAL A 798 -1.76 12.62 -22.20
N LEU A 799 -2.32 12.56 -23.40
CA LEU A 799 -3.59 13.20 -23.76
C LEU A 799 -4.75 12.40 -23.16
N LYS A 800 -5.58 13.06 -22.36
CA LYS A 800 -6.77 12.46 -21.76
C LYS A 800 -7.74 12.04 -22.85
N GLY A 801 -8.06 10.76 -22.91
CA GLY A 801 -8.93 10.19 -23.96
C GLY A 801 -8.17 9.45 -25.07
N VAL A 802 -6.83 9.57 -25.14
CA VAL A 802 -6.00 8.75 -26.03
C VAL A 802 -5.43 7.58 -25.22
N GLY A 803 -6.28 6.57 -25.01
CA GLY A 803 -5.98 5.43 -24.14
C GLY A 803 -5.13 4.34 -24.78
N LYS A 804 -4.88 3.27 -24.02
CA LYS A 804 -4.04 2.11 -24.40
C LYS A 804 -4.51 1.36 -25.65
N THR A 805 -5.75 1.56 -26.07
CA THR A 805 -6.31 0.95 -27.28
C THR A 805 -6.14 1.83 -28.52
N ILE A 806 -5.99 3.14 -28.34
CA ILE A 806 -5.99 4.13 -29.43
C ILE A 806 -4.57 4.49 -29.88
N TYR A 807 -3.69 4.85 -28.94
CA TYR A 807 -2.35 5.32 -29.32
C TYR A 807 -1.50 4.26 -30.04
N PRO A 808 -1.59 2.94 -29.76
CA PRO A 808 -0.83 1.94 -30.52
C PRO A 808 -1.21 1.95 -32.00
N THR A 809 -2.51 1.99 -32.29
CA THR A 809 -3.03 2.06 -33.66
C THR A 809 -2.52 3.29 -34.43
N ILE A 810 -2.44 4.44 -33.72
CA ILE A 810 -1.89 5.65 -34.34
C ILE A 810 -0.39 5.49 -34.65
N ILE A 811 0.39 4.97 -33.69
CA ILE A 811 1.85 4.82 -33.83
C ILE A 811 2.23 3.79 -34.89
N GLU A 812 1.46 2.74 -35.05
CA GLU A 812 1.71 1.67 -36.02
C GLU A 812 1.66 2.16 -37.48
N HIS A 813 0.92 3.25 -37.73
CA HIS A 813 0.62 3.73 -39.10
C HIS A 813 1.39 5.01 -39.47
N VAL A 814 2.38 5.42 -38.69
CA VAL A 814 3.26 6.52 -39.05
C VAL A 814 4.28 6.09 -40.14
N PRO A 815 4.74 7.01 -41.02
CA PRO A 815 4.41 8.43 -41.07
C PRO A 815 3.05 8.73 -41.78
N TYR A 816 2.39 9.80 -41.33
CA TYR A 816 1.26 10.40 -42.01
C TYR A 816 1.77 11.51 -42.91
N THR A 817 1.45 11.44 -44.20
CA THR A 817 2.01 12.35 -45.20
C THR A 817 1.39 13.75 -45.16
N ASP A 818 0.08 13.81 -44.94
CA ASP A 818 -0.66 15.06 -44.74
C ASP A 818 -1.89 14.85 -43.83
N LEU A 819 -2.64 15.91 -43.62
CA LEU A 819 -3.87 15.88 -42.78
C LEU A 819 -4.93 14.90 -43.34
N PHE A 820 -5.08 14.81 -44.66
CA PHE A 820 -6.08 13.94 -45.25
C PHE A 820 -5.70 12.45 -45.16
N ASP A 821 -4.43 12.11 -45.28
CA ASP A 821 -3.90 10.77 -45.05
C ASP A 821 -4.17 10.35 -43.60
N PHE A 822 -3.91 11.24 -42.63
CA PHE A 822 -4.22 10.98 -41.22
C PHE A 822 -5.71 10.75 -41.02
N LEU A 823 -6.60 11.61 -41.54
CA LEU A 823 -8.04 11.50 -41.34
C LEU A 823 -8.61 10.26 -42.04
N ALA A 824 -8.10 9.87 -43.21
CA ALA A 824 -8.47 8.64 -43.88
C ALA A 824 -8.14 7.40 -43.05
N LYS A 825 -6.89 7.30 -42.58
CA LYS A 825 -6.45 6.20 -41.68
C LYS A 825 -7.22 6.22 -40.37
N ALA A 826 -7.48 7.40 -39.77
CA ALA A 826 -8.30 7.52 -38.56
C ALA A 826 -9.72 6.98 -38.77
N SER A 827 -10.34 7.27 -39.93
CA SER A 827 -11.63 6.71 -40.32
C SER A 827 -11.56 5.18 -40.48
N MET A 828 -10.53 4.66 -41.15
CA MET A 828 -10.30 3.23 -41.33
C MET A 828 -10.23 2.47 -40.01
N TYR A 829 -9.52 3.01 -39.04
CA TYR A 829 -9.33 2.39 -37.72
C TYR A 829 -10.38 2.83 -36.70
N LYS A 830 -11.47 3.45 -37.11
CA LYS A 830 -12.61 3.85 -36.25
C LYS A 830 -12.23 4.78 -35.10
N ILE A 831 -11.25 5.65 -35.31
CA ILE A 831 -10.91 6.71 -34.34
C ILE A 831 -12.01 7.77 -34.44
N ASN A 832 -12.71 7.99 -33.36
CA ASN A 832 -13.87 8.88 -33.34
C ASN A 832 -13.48 10.37 -33.35
N GLU A 833 -14.42 11.22 -33.76
CA GLU A 833 -14.25 12.66 -33.86
C GLU A 833 -13.76 13.28 -32.54
N SER A 834 -14.26 12.82 -31.40
CA SER A 834 -13.87 13.37 -30.08
C SER A 834 -12.39 13.11 -29.79
N THR A 835 -11.85 11.97 -30.19
CA THR A 835 -10.43 11.66 -30.06
C THR A 835 -9.59 12.53 -30.99
N ILE A 836 -10.04 12.75 -32.24
CA ILE A 836 -9.35 13.63 -33.20
C ILE A 836 -9.32 15.07 -32.65
N ARG A 837 -10.41 15.57 -32.06
CA ARG A 837 -10.43 16.86 -31.36
C ARG A 837 -9.41 16.94 -30.22
N ILE A 838 -9.26 15.89 -29.44
CA ILE A 838 -8.25 15.80 -28.38
C ILE A 838 -6.84 15.86 -28.98
N LEU A 839 -6.57 15.20 -30.08
CA LEU A 839 -5.27 15.25 -30.79
C LEU A 839 -5.00 16.66 -31.31
N ILE A 840 -6.03 17.34 -31.89
CA ILE A 840 -5.92 18.74 -32.35
C ILE A 840 -5.62 19.65 -31.15
N ASP A 841 -6.44 19.60 -30.11
CA ASP A 841 -6.32 20.48 -28.93
C ASP A 841 -4.99 20.22 -28.18
N GLY A 842 -4.48 18.98 -28.24
CA GLY A 842 -3.15 18.61 -27.75
C GLY A 842 -1.98 19.00 -28.67
N GLY A 843 -2.26 19.51 -29.85
CA GLY A 843 -1.24 19.92 -30.80
C GLY A 843 -0.55 18.81 -31.57
N ALA A 844 -1.07 17.59 -31.49
CA ALA A 844 -0.48 16.44 -32.18
C ALA A 844 -0.52 16.59 -33.71
N LEU A 845 -1.43 17.39 -34.24
CA LEU A 845 -1.60 17.66 -35.67
C LEU A 845 -0.99 18.99 -36.12
N ASP A 846 -0.27 19.73 -35.26
CA ASP A 846 0.36 21.00 -35.60
C ASP A 846 1.42 20.85 -36.72
N CYS A 847 2.00 19.66 -36.89
CA CYS A 847 2.95 19.33 -37.95
C CYS A 847 2.38 19.49 -39.38
N PHE A 848 1.05 19.51 -39.55
CA PHE A 848 0.43 19.70 -40.85
C PHE A 848 0.28 21.18 -41.26
N GLY A 849 0.78 22.14 -40.46
CA GLY A 849 0.86 23.55 -40.80
C GLY A 849 -0.45 24.36 -40.63
N TYR A 850 -1.42 23.82 -39.91
CA TYR A 850 -2.65 24.49 -39.53
C TYR A 850 -2.66 24.77 -38.03
N ASN A 851 -3.18 25.91 -37.59
CA ASN A 851 -3.41 26.16 -36.17
C ASN A 851 -4.64 25.36 -35.69
N ARG A 852 -4.71 25.15 -34.39
CA ARG A 852 -5.71 24.29 -33.76
C ARG A 852 -7.14 24.81 -33.86
N ALA A 853 -7.33 26.16 -33.85
CA ALA A 853 -8.63 26.77 -34.06
C ALA A 853 -9.15 26.47 -35.48
N THR A 854 -8.28 26.57 -36.49
CA THR A 854 -8.59 26.25 -37.90
C THR A 854 -8.98 24.77 -38.03
N LEU A 855 -8.20 23.83 -37.45
CA LEU A 855 -8.51 22.41 -37.53
C LEU A 855 -9.84 22.05 -36.84
N ASN A 856 -10.11 22.59 -35.68
CA ASN A 856 -11.35 22.33 -34.96
C ASN A 856 -12.60 22.84 -35.70
N GLU A 857 -12.51 24.02 -36.32
CA GLU A 857 -13.64 24.60 -37.07
C GLU A 857 -13.97 23.80 -38.32
N ASN A 858 -12.92 23.35 -39.00
CA ASN A 858 -13.11 22.63 -40.28
C ASN A 858 -13.25 21.11 -40.08
N LEU A 859 -13.09 20.57 -38.87
CA LEU A 859 -12.97 19.14 -38.66
C LEU A 859 -14.15 18.34 -39.23
N ARG A 860 -15.39 18.79 -38.98
CA ARG A 860 -16.58 18.12 -39.44
C ARG A 860 -16.61 18.05 -40.97
N LYS A 861 -16.35 19.18 -41.64
CA LYS A 861 -16.27 19.27 -43.11
C LYS A 861 -15.18 18.34 -43.69
N LEU A 862 -14.04 18.24 -43.00
CA LEU A 862 -12.94 17.36 -43.39
C LEU A 862 -13.29 15.87 -43.22
N MET A 863 -13.99 15.52 -42.15
CA MET A 863 -14.47 14.16 -41.92
C MET A 863 -15.56 13.75 -42.90
N ASP A 864 -16.50 14.67 -43.22
CA ASP A 864 -17.53 14.45 -44.25
C ASP A 864 -16.86 14.18 -45.59
N TYR A 865 -15.86 14.97 -45.98
CA TYR A 865 -15.06 14.73 -47.19
C TYR A 865 -14.40 13.36 -47.22
N VAL A 866 -13.75 12.95 -46.10
CA VAL A 866 -13.11 11.62 -45.98
C VAL A 866 -14.16 10.50 -46.14
N SER A 867 -15.37 10.70 -45.64
CA SER A 867 -16.45 9.73 -45.81
C SER A 867 -16.93 9.60 -47.25
N ILE A 868 -16.91 10.68 -48.03
CA ILE A 868 -17.29 10.70 -49.45
C ILE A 868 -16.26 9.98 -50.34
N VAL A 869 -14.97 10.17 -50.04
CA VAL A 869 -13.86 9.56 -50.82
C VAL A 869 -13.53 8.13 -50.37
N ARG A 870 -14.25 7.61 -49.40
CA ARG A 870 -14.13 6.25 -48.91
C ARG A 870 -14.83 5.27 -49.86
N ILE A 871 -14.11 4.27 -50.32
CA ILE A 871 -14.65 3.17 -51.11
C ILE A 871 -14.68 1.93 -50.24
N GLU A 872 -15.87 1.39 -50.01
CA GLU A 872 -16.08 0.14 -49.30
C GLU A 872 -16.23 -1.01 -50.27
N ASP A 873 -15.18 -1.82 -50.40
CA ASP A 873 -15.24 -3.10 -51.10
C ASP A 873 -15.35 -4.22 -50.03
N PRO A 874 -16.12 -5.30 -50.22
CA PRO A 874 -16.27 -6.37 -49.20
C PRO A 874 -14.98 -6.93 -48.64
N ASN A 875 -13.85 -6.80 -49.36
CA ASN A 875 -12.55 -7.31 -48.99
C ASN A 875 -11.47 -6.25 -48.82
N ASP A 876 -11.74 -4.96 -49.12
CA ASP A 876 -10.73 -3.90 -49.08
C ASP A 876 -11.38 -2.54 -48.86
N LEU A 877 -10.84 -1.81 -47.82
CA LEU A 877 -11.27 -0.44 -47.55
C LEU A 877 -10.18 0.50 -48.06
N ARG A 878 -10.50 1.31 -49.09
CA ARG A 878 -9.56 2.27 -49.66
C ARG A 878 -10.15 3.67 -49.79
N PHE A 879 -9.30 4.65 -50.00
CA PHE A 879 -9.71 6.04 -50.20
C PHE A 879 -9.23 6.51 -51.57
N ASP A 880 -10.14 7.08 -52.34
CA ASP A 880 -9.83 7.67 -53.64
C ASP A 880 -10.07 9.17 -53.60
N PHE A 881 -9.02 9.92 -53.39
CA PHE A 881 -9.03 11.40 -53.34
C PHE A 881 -9.24 12.07 -54.69
N SER A 882 -9.38 11.32 -55.79
CA SER A 882 -9.71 11.85 -57.11
C SER A 882 -11.20 12.04 -57.34
N ILE A 883 -12.07 11.40 -56.55
CA ILE A 883 -13.53 11.44 -56.68
C ILE A 883 -14.07 12.87 -56.52
N VAL A 884 -13.58 13.60 -55.54
CA VAL A 884 -13.98 14.97 -55.21
C VAL A 884 -12.75 15.79 -54.83
N SER A 885 -12.69 17.03 -55.33
CA SER A 885 -11.60 17.96 -54.96
C SER A 885 -11.54 18.22 -53.48
N ARG A 886 -10.35 18.34 -52.91
CA ARG A 886 -10.12 18.62 -51.49
C ARG A 886 -10.85 19.91 -51.08
N PRO A 887 -11.56 19.91 -49.95
CA PRO A 887 -12.28 21.09 -49.48
C PRO A 887 -11.33 22.20 -49.04
N GLY A 888 -11.68 23.42 -49.38
CA GLY A 888 -10.93 24.59 -48.86
C GLY A 888 -11.03 24.67 -47.34
N ILE A 889 -9.91 24.90 -46.68
CA ILE A 889 -9.80 25.03 -45.23
C ILE A 889 -9.85 26.52 -44.88
N GLN A 890 -10.91 26.94 -44.20
CA GLN A 890 -11.08 28.32 -43.71
C GLN A 890 -10.12 28.57 -42.53
N ARG A 891 -9.16 29.47 -42.73
CA ARG A 891 -8.19 29.84 -41.66
C ARG A 891 -8.86 30.71 -40.63
N ILE A 892 -8.71 30.32 -39.35
CA ILE A 892 -9.20 31.02 -38.17
C ILE A 892 -8.02 31.53 -37.37
N LYS A 893 -8.12 32.77 -36.85
CA LYS A 893 -7.10 33.33 -35.95
C LYS A 893 -7.14 32.61 -34.62
N GLU A 894 -6.03 32.09 -34.15
CA GLU A 894 -5.94 31.38 -32.86
C GLU A 894 -5.96 32.35 -31.68
N ASN A 895 -6.81 32.06 -30.72
CA ASN A 895 -6.81 32.78 -29.43
C ASN A 895 -5.88 32.04 -28.46
N PRO A 896 -4.79 32.68 -27.99
CA PRO A 896 -3.80 32.02 -27.09
C PRO A 896 -4.40 31.53 -25.77
N ILE A 897 -5.40 32.24 -25.24
CA ILE A 897 -6.03 31.86 -23.97
C ILE A 897 -6.90 30.62 -24.16
N GLN A 898 -7.71 30.60 -25.23
CA GLN A 898 -8.52 29.42 -25.55
C GLN A 898 -7.63 28.20 -25.85
N LYS A 899 -6.52 28.39 -26.57
CA LYS A 899 -5.52 27.35 -26.80
C LYS A 899 -4.98 26.78 -25.49
N ALA A 900 -4.56 27.63 -24.56
CA ALA A 900 -4.04 27.22 -23.28
C ALA A 900 -5.11 26.51 -22.41
N GLN A 901 -6.37 26.96 -22.43
CA GLN A 901 -7.49 26.30 -21.75
C GLN A 901 -7.75 24.90 -22.30
N LYS A 902 -7.72 24.74 -23.63
CA LYS A 902 -7.88 23.43 -24.28
C LYS A 902 -6.72 22.50 -23.97
N GLU A 903 -5.48 23.00 -23.97
CA GLU A 903 -4.31 22.26 -23.51
C GLU A 903 -4.49 21.76 -22.07
N GLN A 904 -4.90 22.64 -21.15
CA GLN A 904 -5.15 22.26 -19.77
C GLN A 904 -6.23 21.16 -19.65
N TYR A 905 -7.24 21.22 -20.50
CA TYR A 905 -8.31 20.20 -20.51
C TYR A 905 -7.76 18.83 -20.93
N VAL A 906 -6.99 18.77 -22.03
CA VAL A 906 -6.53 17.50 -22.62
C VAL A 906 -5.27 16.94 -21.93
N TYR A 907 -4.36 17.78 -21.45
CA TYR A 907 -3.16 17.35 -20.73
C TYR A 907 -3.35 17.30 -19.19
N GLY A 908 -4.23 18.15 -18.65
CA GLY A 908 -4.33 18.41 -17.21
C GLY A 908 -3.32 19.45 -16.69
N PHE A 909 -2.52 20.04 -17.59
CA PHE A 909 -1.55 21.12 -17.33
C PHE A 909 -1.33 21.96 -18.60
N TYR A 910 -0.63 23.10 -18.48
CA TYR A 910 -0.31 23.94 -19.63
C TYR A 910 1.01 23.49 -20.29
N VAL A 911 0.97 23.25 -21.59
CA VAL A 911 2.15 22.88 -22.41
C VAL A 911 2.78 24.12 -23.02
N SER A 912 1.95 24.98 -23.63
CA SER A 912 2.37 26.31 -24.07
C SER A 912 2.58 27.24 -22.87
N GLU A 913 2.85 28.51 -23.12
CA GLU A 913 3.02 29.46 -22.02
C GLU A 913 1.78 29.58 -21.15
N HIS A 914 1.99 29.55 -19.85
CA HIS A 914 0.91 29.84 -18.88
C HIS A 914 0.49 31.31 -19.05
N PRO A 915 -0.82 31.63 -19.11
CA PRO A 915 -1.28 33.01 -19.32
C PRO A 915 -0.66 34.01 -18.34
N VAL A 916 -0.45 33.62 -17.10
CA VAL A 916 0.19 34.40 -16.05
C VAL A 916 1.68 34.67 -16.37
N GLN A 917 2.40 33.67 -16.90
CA GLN A 917 3.84 33.80 -17.20
C GLN A 917 4.11 34.86 -18.27
N SER A 918 3.35 34.80 -19.35
CA SER A 918 3.47 35.79 -20.45
C SER A 918 3.18 37.18 -19.97
N LEU A 919 2.10 37.37 -19.21
CA LEU A 919 1.74 38.68 -18.62
C LEU A 919 2.81 39.18 -17.64
N ARG A 920 3.34 38.30 -16.80
CA ARG A 920 4.38 38.66 -15.83
C ARG A 920 5.65 39.14 -16.54
N MET A 921 6.12 38.43 -17.56
CA MET A 921 7.32 38.83 -18.28
C MET A 921 7.20 40.17 -19.01
N HIS A 922 6.05 40.47 -19.59
CA HIS A 922 5.89 41.62 -20.42
C HIS A 922 5.33 42.87 -19.70
N LYS A 923 4.45 42.66 -18.70
CA LYS A 923 3.74 43.77 -18.06
C LYS A 923 4.04 43.91 -16.55
N TYR A 924 4.43 42.83 -15.87
CA TYR A 924 4.59 42.79 -14.40
C TYR A 924 5.90 42.18 -13.93
N PRO A 925 7.09 42.66 -14.39
CA PRO A 925 8.36 42.04 -14.10
C PRO A 925 8.74 42.00 -12.61
N ASN A 926 8.10 42.81 -11.79
CA ASN A 926 8.34 42.86 -10.34
C ASN A 926 7.55 41.79 -9.55
N CYS A 927 6.70 40.99 -10.23
CA CYS A 927 5.99 39.89 -9.61
C CYS A 927 6.83 38.63 -9.59
N ILE A 928 6.85 37.95 -8.44
CA ILE A 928 7.63 36.72 -8.29
C ILE A 928 6.76 35.49 -8.62
N PRO A 929 7.31 34.43 -9.22
CA PRO A 929 6.63 33.15 -9.37
C PRO A 929 6.28 32.55 -8.01
N LEU A 930 5.20 31.77 -7.95
CA LEU A 930 4.73 31.14 -6.71
C LEU A 930 5.78 30.22 -6.08
N LEU A 931 6.57 29.53 -6.89
CA LEU A 931 7.67 28.71 -6.39
C LEU A 931 8.70 29.53 -5.59
N ASN A 932 9.00 30.73 -6.03
CA ASN A 932 9.90 31.65 -5.34
C ASN A 932 9.23 32.28 -4.12
N ALA A 933 7.91 32.49 -4.20
CA ALA A 933 7.11 33.01 -3.09
C ALA A 933 7.08 32.03 -1.90
N VAL A 934 7.06 30.72 -2.15
CA VAL A 934 7.14 29.69 -1.10
C VAL A 934 8.41 29.82 -0.26
N ASN A 935 9.52 30.23 -0.86
CA ASN A 935 10.83 30.30 -0.21
C ASN A 935 11.20 31.71 0.29
N ARG A 936 10.31 32.71 0.14
CA ARG A 936 10.55 34.10 0.54
C ARG A 936 9.60 34.49 1.68
N ASP A 937 10.12 35.10 2.70
CA ASP A 937 9.34 35.66 3.80
C ASP A 937 9.05 37.17 3.59
N GLY A 938 7.98 37.66 4.21
CA GLY A 938 7.59 39.08 4.15
C GLY A 938 6.53 39.37 3.10
N TYR A 939 6.51 40.65 2.69
CA TYR A 939 5.58 41.16 1.66
C TYR A 939 6.07 40.82 0.27
N MET A 940 5.14 40.47 -0.61
CA MET A 940 5.43 40.11 -1.98
C MET A 940 4.29 40.42 -2.93
N ASN A 941 4.65 40.62 -4.19
CA ASN A 941 3.71 40.76 -5.30
C ASN A 941 3.76 39.46 -6.13
N ILE A 942 2.59 38.88 -6.32
CA ILE A 942 2.44 37.66 -7.14
C ILE A 942 1.35 37.92 -8.19
N LEU A 943 1.62 37.53 -9.42
CA LEU A 943 0.62 37.51 -10.48
C LEU A 943 0.11 36.09 -10.62
N VAL A 944 -1.20 35.89 -10.51
CA VAL A 944 -1.79 34.55 -10.40
C VAL A 944 -3.15 34.46 -11.09
N ARG A 945 -3.57 33.24 -11.41
CA ARG A 945 -4.92 32.91 -11.84
C ARG A 945 -5.69 32.25 -10.68
N VAL A 946 -6.95 32.55 -10.55
CA VAL A 946 -7.84 31.95 -9.55
C VAL A 946 -8.26 30.55 -10.04
N ALA A 947 -7.73 29.51 -9.43
CA ALA A 947 -8.06 28.12 -9.75
C ALA A 947 -9.40 27.71 -9.13
N SER A 948 -9.63 28.11 -7.89
CA SER A 948 -10.89 27.92 -7.17
C SER A 948 -10.98 28.87 -5.98
N PHE A 949 -12.16 29.05 -5.45
CA PHE A 949 -12.35 29.83 -4.22
C PHE A 949 -13.47 29.24 -3.37
N ARG A 950 -13.41 29.52 -2.07
CA ARG A 950 -14.45 29.19 -1.10
C ARG A 950 -14.61 30.30 -0.10
N THR A 951 -15.85 30.60 0.24
CA THR A 951 -16.17 31.56 1.27
C THR A 951 -16.29 30.91 2.64
N HIS A 952 -15.94 31.62 3.68
CA HIS A 952 -16.00 31.12 5.06
C HIS A 952 -16.50 32.25 5.99
N LYS A 953 -17.32 31.91 6.97
CA LYS A 953 -17.81 32.84 7.97
C LYS A 953 -16.89 32.79 9.20
N THR A 954 -16.36 33.93 9.59
CA THR A 954 -15.50 34.03 10.79
C THR A 954 -16.30 33.80 12.08
N LYS A 955 -15.62 33.64 13.19
CA LYS A 955 -16.27 33.52 14.52
C LYS A 955 -17.09 34.76 14.90
N LYS A 956 -16.77 35.90 14.33
CA LYS A 956 -17.49 37.16 14.52
C LYS A 956 -18.69 37.34 13.60
N GLY A 957 -18.90 36.38 12.67
CA GLY A 957 -20.02 36.46 11.73
C GLY A 957 -19.69 37.05 10.36
N ASP A 958 -18.52 37.62 10.17
CA ASP A 958 -18.09 38.24 8.91
C ASP A 958 -17.68 37.21 7.85
N TRP A 959 -17.90 37.51 6.59
CA TRP A 959 -17.47 36.65 5.49
C TRP A 959 -16.02 36.94 5.08
N MET A 960 -15.25 35.88 4.85
CA MET A 960 -13.90 35.90 4.27
C MET A 960 -13.81 34.88 3.15
N CYS A 961 -12.74 34.93 2.34
CA CYS A 961 -12.55 34.02 1.24
C CYS A 961 -11.15 33.39 1.25
N PHE A 962 -11.11 32.10 0.94
CA PHE A 962 -9.90 31.38 0.62
C PHE A 962 -9.91 31.14 -0.88
N MET A 963 -8.96 31.71 -1.60
CA MET A 963 -8.73 31.44 -3.02
C MET A 963 -7.56 30.47 -3.14
N SER A 964 -7.70 29.41 -3.93
CA SER A 964 -6.58 28.66 -4.44
C SER A 964 -6.14 29.33 -5.74
N VAL A 965 -4.92 29.83 -5.76
CA VAL A 965 -4.35 30.55 -6.90
C VAL A 965 -3.18 29.79 -7.48
N GLU A 966 -2.96 29.95 -8.78
CA GLU A 966 -1.90 29.23 -9.50
C GLU A 966 -1.18 30.10 -10.52
N ASP A 967 0.06 29.75 -10.80
CA ASP A 967 0.85 30.23 -11.93
C ASP A 967 1.53 29.04 -12.64
N GLU A 968 2.46 29.28 -13.53
CA GLU A 968 3.24 28.24 -14.22
C GLU A 968 4.12 27.41 -13.28
N ALA A 969 4.36 27.90 -12.08
CA ALA A 969 5.34 27.33 -11.14
C ALA A 969 4.66 26.54 -10.00
N GLY A 970 3.36 26.73 -9.76
CA GLY A 970 2.66 26.01 -8.70
C GLY A 970 1.32 26.58 -8.28
N LYS A 971 0.88 26.15 -7.11
CA LYS A 971 -0.37 26.62 -6.44
C LYS A 971 -0.08 27.12 -5.04
N MET A 972 -0.87 28.13 -4.62
CA MET A 972 -0.81 28.70 -3.29
C MET A 972 -2.21 29.08 -2.81
N ASP A 973 -2.44 29.06 -1.51
CA ASP A 973 -3.69 29.57 -0.94
C ASP A 973 -3.56 31.07 -0.63
N ALA A 974 -4.48 31.85 -1.14
CA ALA A 974 -4.59 33.29 -0.86
C ALA A 974 -5.78 33.53 0.08
N VAL A 975 -5.50 34.09 1.26
CA VAL A 975 -6.48 34.31 2.31
C VAL A 975 -6.93 35.77 2.22
N ILE A 976 -8.20 36.01 1.90
CA ILE A 976 -8.81 37.32 1.81
C ILE A 976 -9.62 37.57 3.07
N MET A 977 -9.15 38.50 3.89
CA MET A 977 -9.79 38.88 5.14
C MET A 977 -11.11 39.62 4.91
N PRO A 978 -12.05 39.67 5.88
CA PRO A 978 -13.41 40.12 5.70
C PRO A 978 -13.55 41.53 5.05
N ARG A 979 -12.75 42.49 5.49
CA ARG A 979 -12.78 43.83 4.93
C ARG A 979 -12.48 43.88 3.43
N LEU A 980 -11.47 43.15 3.00
CA LEU A 980 -11.08 43.07 1.58
C LEU A 980 -12.07 42.20 0.80
N TYR A 981 -12.59 41.15 1.42
CA TYR A 981 -13.57 40.28 0.78
C TYR A 981 -14.84 41.04 0.42
N GLU A 982 -15.38 41.87 1.35
CA GLU A 982 -16.59 42.66 1.09
C GLU A 982 -16.40 43.63 -0.10
N GLN A 983 -15.19 44.16 -0.28
CA GLN A 983 -14.86 45.06 -1.40
C GLN A 983 -14.69 44.31 -2.73
N GLN A 984 -14.32 43.04 -2.69
CA GLN A 984 -13.88 42.29 -3.88
C GLN A 984 -14.80 41.12 -4.25
N LYS A 985 -15.82 40.82 -3.45
CA LYS A 985 -16.67 39.61 -3.58
C LYS A 985 -17.25 39.37 -4.98
N GLU A 986 -17.63 40.46 -5.68
CA GLU A 986 -18.20 40.40 -7.03
C GLU A 986 -17.15 40.09 -8.11
N ASN A 987 -15.91 40.45 -7.85
CA ASN A 987 -14.81 40.27 -8.77
C ASN A 987 -14.13 38.89 -8.62
N ILE A 988 -14.34 38.16 -7.50
CA ILE A 988 -13.75 36.85 -7.25
C ILE A 988 -14.48 35.81 -8.08
N GLN A 989 -13.88 35.44 -9.18
CA GLN A 989 -14.39 34.41 -10.10
C GLN A 989 -13.27 33.45 -10.48
N LYS A 990 -13.65 32.21 -10.76
CA LYS A 990 -12.72 31.20 -11.26
C LYS A 990 -12.17 31.65 -12.61
N ASP A 991 -10.91 31.31 -12.85
CA ASP A 991 -10.16 31.56 -14.08
C ASP A 991 -9.75 33.00 -14.35
N ARG A 992 -10.15 33.97 -13.52
CA ARG A 992 -9.64 35.35 -13.60
C ARG A 992 -8.19 35.45 -13.15
N ILE A 993 -7.46 36.37 -13.77
CA ILE A 993 -6.08 36.69 -13.42
C ILE A 993 -6.08 37.93 -12.53
N CYS A 994 -5.28 37.90 -11.49
CA CYS A 994 -5.12 39.01 -10.59
C CYS A 994 -3.68 39.18 -10.09
N LEU A 995 -3.30 40.42 -9.83
CA LEU A 995 -2.11 40.79 -9.10
C LEU A 995 -2.47 40.83 -7.61
N ILE A 996 -1.81 40.02 -6.83
CA ILE A 996 -1.96 39.96 -5.38
C ILE A 996 -0.72 40.55 -4.71
N GLN A 997 -0.96 41.51 -3.83
CA GLN A 997 0.01 42.02 -2.88
C GLN A 997 -0.36 41.50 -1.48
N GLY A 998 0.56 40.78 -0.84
CA GLY A 998 0.26 40.16 0.44
C GLY A 998 1.50 39.77 1.23
N LYS A 999 1.27 39.30 2.45
CA LYS A 999 2.29 38.79 3.35
C LYS A 999 2.15 37.29 3.53
N LYS A 1000 3.24 36.57 3.44
CA LYS A 1000 3.25 35.13 3.69
C LYS A 1000 2.83 34.83 5.14
N ASP A 1001 1.91 33.90 5.30
CA ASP A 1001 1.41 33.41 6.61
C ASP A 1001 1.94 31.99 6.90
N ARG A 1002 1.94 31.12 5.89
CA ARG A 1002 2.45 29.75 5.95
C ARG A 1002 3.22 29.44 4.66
N PRO A 1003 4.00 28.35 4.62
CA PRO A 1003 4.78 27.99 3.41
C PRO A 1003 3.96 28.02 2.11
N THR A 1004 2.69 27.65 2.16
CA THR A 1004 1.79 27.57 1.00
C THR A 1004 0.63 28.55 1.06
N SER A 1005 0.69 29.58 1.90
CA SER A 1005 -0.41 30.54 2.10
C SER A 1005 0.07 31.97 2.22
N ILE A 1006 -0.64 32.88 1.55
CA ILE A 1006 -0.43 34.34 1.62
C ILE A 1006 -1.69 35.02 2.14
N VAL A 1007 -1.55 35.93 3.11
CA VAL A 1007 -2.63 36.83 3.52
C VAL A 1007 -2.62 38.02 2.60
N VAL A 1008 -3.76 38.26 1.94
CA VAL A 1008 -3.90 39.25 0.89
C VAL A 1008 -4.20 40.62 1.48
N ASN A 1009 -3.40 41.61 1.11
CA ASN A 1009 -3.60 43.00 1.49
C ASN A 1009 -4.27 43.80 0.38
N ARG A 1010 -3.94 43.54 -0.88
CA ARG A 1010 -4.48 44.21 -2.06
C ARG A 1010 -4.62 43.22 -3.23
N ILE A 1011 -5.71 43.37 -3.98
CA ILE A 1011 -5.95 42.62 -5.23
C ILE A 1011 -6.23 43.64 -6.32
N GLU A 1012 -5.61 43.41 -7.47
CA GLU A 1012 -5.88 44.12 -8.70
C GLU A 1012 -6.22 43.09 -9.79
N TRP A 1013 -7.42 43.24 -10.36
CA TRP A 1013 -7.90 42.31 -11.38
C TRP A 1013 -7.40 42.76 -12.75
N ILE A 1014 -6.92 41.80 -13.53
CA ILE A 1014 -6.36 42.08 -14.84
C ILE A 1014 -7.32 41.58 -15.88
N GLU A 1015 -7.71 42.49 -16.77
CA GLU A 1015 -8.44 42.13 -17.99
C GLU A 1015 -7.45 41.68 -19.04
N VAL A 1016 -7.66 40.45 -19.57
CA VAL A 1016 -6.77 39.80 -20.52
C VAL A 1016 -7.40 39.71 -21.90
#